data_94466b486a28401ae1dcdda42d0a1dfe
#
_entry.id   94466b486a28401ae1dcdda42d0a1dfe
#
_cell.length_a   1.000
_cell.length_b   1.000
_cell.length_c   1.000
_cell.angle_alpha   90.00
_cell.angle_beta   90.00
_cell.angle_gamma   90.00
#
_symmetry.space_group_name_H-M   'P 1'
#
loop_
_entity.id
_entity.type
_entity.pdbx_description
1 polymer ?
#
loop_
_entity_poly.entity_id
_entity_poly.type
_entity_poly.pdbx_seq_one_letter_code
_entity_poly.pdbx_strand_id
1 'polypeptide(L)'
;MPRRPVILGMALLAAVAVLGTPPAQGAEPGADVGVIGEPFRGTLPDGSVAGLLDAHNHVMSDVAFGGNLICGKVFDARGPAAALQDCHDHEPNGEFAWFENFTRHGSPVGTHDPTGWPTFTDWPAHDSLTHQAAYYKWIERAWRGGLRLMVNHLVANRQLCEIYPLKNKPCGEMESLRLQARMMRDLEAFIDAENGGPGRGWLRIVRGEAEARQVIESGRLAVLLGVETSEPFGCRQVLGVPQCTTADIDRGLDEMHALGVRSMFVCHKYDNALCGVRFDSGAQGVFVNAGNFLSTGRFWQARTCTGELADNTVTPDGVLPDPIAPLVPALPLYPPAPHCNVHGLSALGEHMVRGMMERGMLIELDHMSVKAADRTLDILEEADYPGVVSSHSWSDPKLFPRIYALGGMVAQYGHGAGAFAEEWRRSEPVRDQYGVDGYGFGIDANGIGGLPGPRAGGDPVTYPFTSADGSVRVERYTMGERTWDMNTDGMAHYGLMPDWIEDIRKVAGAEIVDDLVRGAESYLRTMRAAEAHVPPVPFAGTATASSTEFNLLTDLRPRHAVDGDMRTRWASTNRDGEWLRVDLGQPRPVSRVALHWEAAYGADYRVETSVDGSTWQTAAALSGRTGGLDVVTFPPTTARYVRMQGERRGTRHGYSLYELRVY
;
A
#
# COMPACT_ATOMS: atom_id res chain seq x y z
N MET A 1 37.70 -59.72 58.38
CA MET A 1 36.50 -59.17 57.71
C MET A 1 35.63 -58.53 58.79
N PRO A 2 35.56 -57.22 58.91
CA PRO A 2 34.67 -56.61 59.89
C PRO A 2 33.38 -56.11 59.22
N ARG A 3 32.29 -56.31 59.92
CA ARG A 3 30.91 -55.90 59.54
C ARG A 3 30.72 -54.40 59.77
N ARG A 4 30.13 -53.70 58.82
CA ARG A 4 29.68 -52.33 58.99
C ARG A 4 28.27 -52.27 59.56
N PRO A 5 27.95 -51.29 60.43
CA PRO A 5 26.60 -51.12 60.99
C PRO A 5 25.74 -50.23 60.01
N VAL A 6 24.47 -50.60 59.93
CA VAL A 6 23.42 -49.85 59.23
C VAL A 6 22.92 -48.76 60.16
N ILE A 7 22.99 -47.49 59.76
CA ILE A 7 22.35 -46.36 60.45
C ILE A 7 21.01 -46.08 59.80
N LEU A 8 19.93 -46.23 60.52
CA LEU A 8 18.57 -45.88 60.13
C LEU A 8 18.39 -44.37 60.42
N GLY A 9 18.30 -43.56 59.37
CA GLY A 9 17.97 -42.15 59.48
C GLY A 9 16.46 -41.92 59.37
N MET A 10 15.83 -41.48 60.47
CA MET A 10 14.46 -40.98 60.50
C MET A 10 14.41 -39.61 59.80
N ALA A 11 13.73 -39.48 58.62
CA ALA A 11 13.41 -38.23 58.02
C ALA A 11 12.16 -37.62 58.66
N LEU A 12 12.32 -36.48 59.32
CA LEU A 12 11.22 -35.64 59.80
C LEU A 12 10.69 -34.86 58.60
N LEU A 13 9.47 -35.15 58.14
CA LEU A 13 8.74 -34.29 57.20
C LEU A 13 8.16 -33.09 57.93
N ALA A 14 8.77 -31.93 57.80
CA ALA A 14 8.15 -30.64 58.14
C ALA A 14 7.17 -30.23 57.05
N ALA A 15 5.87 -30.31 57.33
CA ALA A 15 4.83 -29.74 56.47
C ALA A 15 4.87 -28.22 56.59
N VAL A 16 5.44 -27.53 55.59
CA VAL A 16 5.31 -26.08 55.43
C VAL A 16 3.94 -25.82 54.80
N ALA A 17 3.01 -25.30 55.60
CA ALA A 17 1.75 -24.75 55.08
C ALA A 17 2.09 -23.51 54.27
N VAL A 18 2.10 -23.63 52.95
CA VAL A 18 2.11 -22.49 52.02
C VAL A 18 0.73 -21.84 52.16
N LEU A 19 0.65 -20.76 52.94
CA LEU A 19 -0.48 -19.83 52.86
C LEU A 19 -0.47 -19.26 51.44
N GLY A 20 -1.32 -19.80 50.59
CA GLY A 20 -1.56 -19.25 49.25
C GLY A 20 -1.99 -17.80 49.39
N THR A 21 -1.16 -16.88 48.85
CA THR A 21 -1.61 -15.53 48.56
C THR A 21 -2.83 -15.66 47.65
N PRO A 22 -3.93 -14.93 47.93
CA PRO A 22 -5.06 -14.90 47.00
C PRO A 22 -4.53 -14.52 45.59
N PRO A 23 -5.05 -15.12 44.52
CA PRO A 23 -4.66 -14.70 43.17
C PRO A 23 -4.87 -13.20 43.07
N ALA A 24 -3.85 -12.46 42.65
CA ALA A 24 -3.99 -11.06 42.29
C ALA A 24 -5.20 -10.97 41.36
N GLN A 25 -6.16 -10.11 41.67
CA GLN A 25 -7.26 -9.82 40.76
C GLN A 25 -6.60 -9.51 39.42
N GLY A 26 -6.86 -10.34 38.39
CA GLY A 26 -6.28 -10.18 37.09
C GLY A 26 -6.56 -8.74 36.61
N ALA A 27 -5.54 -8.06 36.08
CA ALA A 27 -5.72 -6.75 35.51
C ALA A 27 -6.84 -6.81 34.45
N GLU A 28 -7.70 -5.80 34.41
CA GLU A 28 -8.75 -5.73 33.39
C GLU A 28 -8.11 -5.78 31.99
N PRO A 29 -8.72 -6.49 31.02
CA PRO A 29 -8.19 -6.57 29.65
C PRO A 29 -7.93 -5.20 29.06
N GLY A 30 -6.69 -4.95 28.58
CA GLY A 30 -6.28 -3.70 27.94
C GLY A 30 -5.90 -2.56 28.90
N ALA A 31 -5.82 -2.82 30.20
CA ALA A 31 -5.39 -1.82 31.18
C ALA A 31 -3.93 -1.35 30.94
N ASP A 32 -3.07 -2.21 30.41
CA ASP A 32 -1.68 -1.91 30.07
C ASP A 32 -1.52 -0.93 28.90
N VAL A 33 -2.53 -0.83 28.04
CA VAL A 33 -2.58 0.14 26.93
C VAL A 33 -3.66 1.22 27.12
N GLY A 34 -4.29 1.30 28.29
CA GLY A 34 -5.28 2.32 28.63
C GLY A 34 -6.57 2.24 27.79
N VAL A 35 -6.93 1.04 27.30
CA VAL A 35 -8.20 0.77 26.59
C VAL A 35 -8.85 -0.46 27.18
N ILE A 36 -9.79 -0.20 28.09
CA ILE A 36 -10.33 -1.19 29.02
C ILE A 36 -11.63 -1.78 28.50
N GLY A 37 -11.70 -3.10 28.48
CA GLY A 37 -12.85 -3.87 28.02
C GLY A 37 -12.51 -4.84 26.87
N GLU A 38 -13.53 -5.53 26.39
CA GLU A 38 -13.40 -6.45 25.26
C GLU A 38 -13.73 -5.72 23.95
N PRO A 39 -12.83 -5.71 22.97
CA PRO A 39 -13.09 -5.13 21.66
C PRO A 39 -14.31 -5.76 20.98
N PHE A 40 -15.04 -4.97 20.20
CA PHE A 40 -16.21 -5.45 19.45
C PHE A 40 -15.89 -6.67 18.58
N ARG A 41 -16.80 -7.62 18.57
CA ARG A 41 -16.77 -8.84 17.74
C ARG A 41 -18.09 -9.02 17.04
N GLY A 42 -18.06 -9.59 15.83
CA GLY A 42 -19.24 -9.86 15.04
C GLY A 42 -19.49 -8.81 13.96
N THR A 43 -20.75 -8.67 13.57
CA THR A 43 -21.21 -7.80 12.49
C THR A 43 -22.23 -6.79 13.01
N LEU A 44 -22.44 -5.73 12.25
CA LEU A 44 -23.57 -4.81 12.43
C LEU A 44 -24.89 -5.52 12.08
N PRO A 45 -26.05 -4.95 12.47
CA PRO A 45 -27.36 -5.57 12.20
C PRO A 45 -27.66 -5.84 10.73
N ASP A 46 -27.02 -5.11 9.80
CA ASP A 46 -27.13 -5.29 8.36
C ASP A 46 -26.18 -6.37 7.79
N GLY A 47 -25.39 -7.02 8.66
CA GLY A 47 -24.41 -8.06 8.29
C GLY A 47 -23.05 -7.54 7.84
N SER A 48 -22.86 -6.22 7.80
CA SER A 48 -21.55 -5.62 7.50
C SER A 48 -20.59 -5.74 8.68
N VAL A 49 -19.28 -5.75 8.42
CA VAL A 49 -18.28 -5.67 9.50
C VAL A 49 -18.24 -4.25 10.07
N ALA A 50 -17.98 -4.16 11.38
CA ALA A 50 -17.77 -2.87 12.05
C ALA A 50 -16.29 -2.65 12.32
N GLY A 51 -15.76 -1.51 11.93
CA GLY A 51 -14.40 -1.13 12.30
C GLY A 51 -13.85 0.04 11.51
N LEU A 52 -12.98 0.79 12.19
CA LEU A 52 -12.20 1.86 11.58
C LEU A 52 -11.25 1.27 10.53
N LEU A 53 -11.04 2.01 9.46
CA LEU A 53 -10.07 1.72 8.39
C LEU A 53 -8.95 2.75 8.42
N ASP A 54 -7.71 2.27 8.58
CA ASP A 54 -6.53 2.99 8.14
C ASP A 54 -6.05 2.42 6.80
N ALA A 55 -6.27 3.15 5.74
CA ALA A 55 -5.98 2.72 4.37
C ALA A 55 -4.51 2.93 3.98
N HIS A 56 -3.71 3.63 4.80
CA HIS A 56 -2.33 3.97 4.46
C HIS A 56 -1.45 4.21 5.67
N ASN A 57 -0.50 3.31 5.91
CA ASN A 57 0.60 3.52 6.85
C ASN A 57 1.84 2.67 6.51
N HIS A 58 2.94 2.86 7.27
CA HIS A 58 4.26 2.27 7.01
C HIS A 58 4.86 1.67 8.30
N VAL A 59 4.24 0.64 8.85
CA VAL A 59 4.64 0.04 10.15
C VAL A 59 6.13 -0.30 10.19
N MET A 60 6.69 -0.89 9.12
CA MET A 60 8.07 -1.39 9.07
C MET A 60 9.06 -0.42 8.41
N SER A 61 8.81 0.89 8.43
CA SER A 61 9.73 1.85 7.81
C SER A 61 11.04 2.05 8.60
N ASP A 62 11.11 1.56 9.85
CA ASP A 62 12.36 1.51 10.61
C ASP A 62 13.47 0.71 9.93
N VAL A 63 13.13 -0.22 9.02
CA VAL A 63 14.09 -0.96 8.18
C VAL A 63 14.12 -0.49 6.72
N ALA A 64 13.26 0.46 6.34
CA ALA A 64 13.32 1.14 5.06
C ALA A 64 14.47 2.19 5.02
N PHE A 65 14.62 2.86 3.90
CA PHE A 65 15.52 4.02 3.73
C PHE A 65 16.95 3.84 4.26
N GLY A 66 17.46 2.61 4.29
CA GLY A 66 18.80 2.31 4.82
C GLY A 66 18.81 1.82 6.27
N GLY A 67 17.69 1.82 6.96
CA GLY A 67 17.51 1.18 8.27
C GLY A 67 17.80 2.05 9.49
N ASN A 68 18.25 3.29 9.33
CA ASN A 68 18.57 4.20 10.45
C ASN A 68 17.89 5.57 10.32
N LEU A 69 17.14 5.81 9.23
CA LEU A 69 16.44 7.09 9.05
C LEU A 69 15.31 7.26 10.07
N ILE A 70 14.56 6.17 10.32
CA ILE A 70 13.51 6.13 11.34
C ILE A 70 14.08 5.44 12.57
N CYS A 71 14.28 6.19 13.64
CA CYS A 71 14.80 5.68 14.91
C CYS A 71 13.69 4.97 15.72
N GLY A 72 14.07 3.91 16.40
CA GLY A 72 13.17 3.05 17.15
C GLY A 72 12.65 1.88 16.32
N LYS A 73 12.14 0.84 16.99
CA LYS A 73 11.65 -0.39 16.37
C LYS A 73 10.18 -0.59 16.64
N VAL A 74 9.50 -1.26 15.73
CA VAL A 74 8.10 -1.66 15.91
C VAL A 74 7.93 -2.62 17.09
N PHE A 75 8.89 -3.51 17.30
CA PHE A 75 8.92 -4.44 18.44
C PHE A 75 10.35 -4.92 18.74
N ASP A 76 10.58 -5.34 19.97
CA ASP A 76 11.78 -6.06 20.38
C ASP A 76 11.39 -7.01 21.55
N ALA A 77 11.85 -8.25 21.52
CA ALA A 77 11.53 -9.25 22.55
C ALA A 77 12.02 -8.86 23.96
N ARG A 78 12.93 -7.89 24.05
CA ARG A 78 13.43 -7.31 25.31
C ARG A 78 12.56 -6.17 25.84
N GLY A 79 11.46 -5.85 25.14
CA GLY A 79 10.50 -4.83 25.51
C GLY A 79 10.85 -3.40 25.06
N PRO A 80 10.11 -2.40 25.60
CA PRO A 80 10.22 -1.01 25.13
C PRO A 80 11.59 -0.38 25.36
N ALA A 81 12.30 -0.75 26.41
CA ALA A 81 13.66 -0.27 26.68
C ALA A 81 14.67 -0.61 25.58
N ALA A 82 14.40 -1.65 24.78
CA ALA A 82 15.24 -2.00 23.65
C ALA A 82 14.64 -1.57 22.29
N ALA A 83 13.32 -1.44 22.23
CA ALA A 83 12.64 -1.00 21.00
C ALA A 83 12.66 0.53 20.84
N LEU A 84 12.50 1.26 21.94
CA LEU A 84 12.28 2.72 21.98
C LEU A 84 13.36 3.41 22.83
N GLN A 85 14.60 2.93 22.75
CA GLN A 85 15.75 3.52 23.44
C GLN A 85 16.09 4.91 22.86
N ASP A 86 17.01 5.61 23.51
CA ASP A 86 17.56 6.86 22.98
C ASP A 86 18.05 6.70 21.54
N CYS A 87 17.81 7.72 20.74
CA CYS A 87 18.13 7.68 19.31
C CYS A 87 19.61 8.02 19.06
N HIS A 88 20.52 7.11 19.38
CA HIS A 88 21.96 7.31 19.19
C HIS A 88 22.36 7.66 17.77
N ASP A 89 21.62 7.15 16.76
CA ASP A 89 21.86 7.50 15.36
C ASP A 89 21.50 8.97 15.04
N HIS A 90 20.74 9.63 15.91
CA HIS A 90 20.36 11.03 15.78
C HIS A 90 21.22 11.97 16.67
N GLU A 91 22.16 11.44 17.46
CA GLU A 91 23.04 12.26 18.30
C GLU A 91 24.16 12.94 17.50
N PRO A 92 24.71 14.08 18.02
CA PRO A 92 24.20 14.83 19.17
C PRO A 92 22.99 15.69 18.81
N ASN A 93 22.11 15.97 19.77
CA ASN A 93 20.99 16.92 19.65
C ASN A 93 20.04 16.68 18.45
N GLY A 94 19.85 15.44 18.00
CA GLY A 94 19.00 15.11 16.85
C GLY A 94 19.60 15.49 15.48
N GLU A 95 20.92 15.67 15.35
CA GLU A 95 21.55 16.18 14.10
C GLU A 95 21.20 15.40 12.85
N PHE A 96 21.08 14.08 12.93
CA PHE A 96 20.76 13.24 11.76
C PHE A 96 19.27 13.00 11.53
N ALA A 97 18.39 13.57 12.35
CA ALA A 97 16.96 13.60 12.11
C ALA A 97 16.56 14.69 11.08
N TRP A 98 17.19 14.70 9.92
CA TRP A 98 17.19 15.80 8.95
C TRP A 98 15.81 16.33 8.60
N PHE A 99 14.86 15.44 8.24
CA PHE A 99 13.52 15.85 7.82
C PHE A 99 12.71 16.46 8.97
N GLU A 100 12.85 15.89 10.16
CA GLU A 100 12.21 16.40 11.36
C GLU A 100 12.73 17.77 11.76
N ASN A 101 14.07 17.90 11.85
CA ASN A 101 14.73 19.18 12.15
C ASN A 101 14.31 20.25 11.14
N PHE A 102 14.27 19.87 9.86
CA PHE A 102 13.91 20.77 8.79
C PHE A 102 12.46 21.25 8.91
N THR A 103 11.51 20.36 9.18
CA THR A 103 10.10 20.66 9.32
C THR A 103 9.83 21.50 10.57
N ARG A 104 10.49 21.17 11.69
CA ARG A 104 10.30 21.86 12.96
C ARG A 104 10.99 23.22 13.02
N HIS A 105 12.18 23.34 12.43
CA HIS A 105 13.07 24.47 12.67
C HIS A 105 13.61 25.14 11.40
N GLY A 106 13.25 24.62 10.22
CA GLY A 106 13.74 25.15 8.94
C GLY A 106 15.23 24.91 8.68
N SER A 107 15.87 24.03 9.45
CA SER A 107 17.28 23.70 9.33
C SER A 107 17.49 22.18 9.49
N PRO A 108 18.35 21.53 8.71
CA PRO A 108 18.68 20.12 8.91
C PRO A 108 19.54 19.87 10.15
N VAL A 109 20.10 20.92 10.76
CA VAL A 109 20.93 20.81 11.96
C VAL A 109 20.08 20.50 13.17
N GLY A 110 20.49 19.51 13.98
CA GLY A 110 19.76 19.01 15.13
C GLY A 110 19.48 20.06 16.21
N THR A 111 18.28 20.04 16.72
CA THR A 111 17.76 20.98 17.73
C THR A 111 16.77 20.33 18.69
N HIS A 112 16.64 18.99 18.70
CA HIS A 112 15.75 18.28 19.60
C HIS A 112 16.50 17.25 20.44
N ASP A 113 15.92 16.87 21.58
CA ASP A 113 16.43 15.85 22.48
C ASP A 113 15.98 14.45 22.01
N PRO A 114 16.91 13.58 21.56
CA PRO A 114 16.57 12.25 21.09
C PRO A 114 16.30 11.21 22.19
N THR A 115 16.16 11.63 23.47
CA THR A 115 15.90 10.74 24.60
C THR A 115 14.57 9.98 24.43
N GLY A 116 14.67 8.66 24.46
CA GLY A 116 13.54 7.73 24.33
C GLY A 116 13.02 7.20 25.67
N TRP A 117 12.81 5.87 25.71
CA TRP A 117 12.32 5.18 26.90
C TRP A 117 13.26 5.35 28.11
N PRO A 118 12.71 5.59 29.35
CA PRO A 118 11.29 5.70 29.69
C PRO A 118 10.73 7.13 29.62
N THR A 119 11.56 8.13 29.39
CA THR A 119 11.26 9.57 29.59
C THR A 119 10.53 10.16 28.39
N PHE A 120 10.95 9.83 27.17
CA PHE A 120 10.35 10.35 25.92
C PHE A 120 10.31 11.89 25.89
N THR A 121 11.45 12.54 25.75
CA THR A 121 11.53 14.01 25.86
C THR A 121 10.85 14.71 24.67
N ASP A 122 11.40 14.61 23.44
CA ASP A 122 10.88 15.30 22.28
C ASP A 122 10.22 14.36 21.25
N TRP A 123 10.25 13.07 21.50
CA TRP A 123 9.58 12.07 20.67
C TRP A 123 8.99 10.94 21.55
N PRO A 124 7.93 10.19 21.09
CA PRO A 124 7.16 10.51 19.89
C PRO A 124 6.33 11.80 20.05
N ALA A 125 6.18 12.52 18.94
CA ALA A 125 5.33 13.69 18.81
C ALA A 125 4.69 13.69 17.42
N HIS A 126 3.60 14.42 17.23
CA HIS A 126 2.88 14.47 15.95
C HIS A 126 3.73 14.98 14.77
N ASP A 127 4.84 15.65 15.03
CA ASP A 127 5.81 16.18 14.07
C ASP A 127 7.20 15.56 14.18
N SER A 128 7.34 14.45 14.93
CA SER A 128 8.61 13.69 15.01
C SER A 128 8.74 12.69 13.86
N LEU A 129 9.03 13.20 12.65
CA LEU A 129 8.91 12.49 11.38
C LEU A 129 9.92 11.35 11.18
N THR A 130 11.01 11.35 11.95
CA THR A 130 12.12 10.38 11.82
C THR A 130 12.26 9.50 13.06
N HIS A 131 11.21 9.38 13.84
CA HIS A 131 11.12 8.51 15.00
C HIS A 131 9.94 7.55 14.86
N GLN A 132 10.08 6.35 15.44
CA GLN A 132 9.03 5.32 15.41
C GLN A 132 7.72 5.82 16.03
N ALA A 133 6.66 5.83 15.24
CA ALA A 133 5.32 6.22 15.67
C ALA A 133 4.33 5.03 15.78
N ALA A 134 4.75 3.80 15.37
CA ALA A 134 3.90 2.62 15.28
C ALA A 134 4.45 1.42 16.08
N TYR A 135 4.92 1.64 17.33
CA TYR A 135 5.30 0.56 18.24
C TYR A 135 4.11 -0.38 18.48
N TYR A 136 4.32 -1.69 18.56
CA TYR A 136 3.24 -2.68 18.55
C TYR A 136 2.19 -2.47 19.67
N LYS A 137 2.58 -1.96 20.85
CA LYS A 137 1.62 -1.62 21.92
C LYS A 137 0.76 -0.40 21.55
N TRP A 138 1.28 0.51 20.76
CA TRP A 138 0.49 1.63 20.23
C TRP A 138 -0.51 1.14 19.17
N ILE A 139 -0.10 0.17 18.33
CA ILE A 139 -1.03 -0.49 17.40
C ILE A 139 -2.09 -1.29 18.17
N GLU A 140 -1.71 -1.97 19.27
CA GLU A 140 -2.66 -2.68 20.14
C GLU A 140 -3.71 -1.72 20.71
N ARG A 141 -3.29 -0.52 21.16
CA ARG A 141 -4.21 0.50 21.67
C ARG A 141 -5.19 0.98 20.60
N ALA A 142 -4.72 1.23 19.37
CA ALA A 142 -5.55 1.62 18.25
C ALA A 142 -6.56 0.50 17.88
N TRP A 143 -6.09 -0.77 17.81
CA TRP A 143 -6.95 -1.91 17.56
C TRP A 143 -8.04 -2.04 18.63
N ARG A 144 -7.70 -1.99 19.91
CA ARG A 144 -8.68 -2.05 20.99
C ARG A 144 -9.69 -0.90 20.88
N GLY A 145 -9.26 0.28 20.48
CA GLY A 145 -10.08 1.48 20.29
C GLY A 145 -10.95 1.49 19.04
N GLY A 146 -10.97 0.41 18.24
CA GLY A 146 -11.90 0.27 17.12
C GLY A 146 -11.26 0.06 15.74
N LEU A 147 -9.93 0.14 15.60
CA LEU A 147 -9.27 -0.17 14.32
C LEU A 147 -9.43 -1.66 14.00
N ARG A 148 -9.93 -1.98 12.79
CA ARG A 148 -10.17 -3.37 12.37
C ARG A 148 -9.51 -3.72 11.04
N LEU A 149 -9.26 -2.74 10.18
CA LEU A 149 -8.56 -2.92 8.92
C LEU A 149 -7.45 -1.89 8.79
N MET A 150 -6.25 -2.38 8.53
CA MET A 150 -5.06 -1.58 8.27
C MET A 150 -4.45 -2.01 6.94
N VAL A 151 -4.13 -1.06 6.06
CA VAL A 151 -3.33 -1.32 4.87
C VAL A 151 -1.91 -0.83 5.13
N ASN A 152 -1.00 -1.75 5.35
CA ASN A 152 0.40 -1.45 5.58
C ASN A 152 1.16 -1.45 4.26
N HIS A 153 1.51 -0.28 3.77
CA HIS A 153 2.33 -0.12 2.58
C HIS A 153 3.80 -0.32 2.91
N LEU A 154 4.40 -1.33 2.29
CA LEU A 154 5.84 -1.53 2.29
C LEU A 154 6.45 -0.40 1.49
N VAL A 155 7.30 0.41 2.11
CA VAL A 155 7.79 1.67 1.54
C VAL A 155 9.29 1.62 1.28
N ALA A 156 9.72 2.19 0.16
CA ALA A 156 11.13 2.37 -0.11
C ALA A 156 11.37 3.58 -1.03
N ASN A 157 12.51 4.23 -0.82
CA ASN A 157 13.00 5.27 -1.69
C ASN A 157 14.52 5.15 -1.78
N ARG A 158 15.01 4.68 -2.93
CA ARG A 158 16.44 4.42 -3.13
C ARG A 158 17.27 5.69 -3.02
N GLN A 159 16.83 6.82 -3.60
CA GLN A 159 17.60 8.06 -3.57
C GLN A 159 17.76 8.59 -2.15
N LEU A 160 16.67 8.57 -1.37
CA LEU A 160 16.70 8.97 0.02
C LEU A 160 17.67 8.09 0.82
N CYS A 161 17.63 6.78 0.62
CA CYS A 161 18.57 5.85 1.24
C CYS A 161 20.02 6.13 0.83
N GLU A 162 20.29 6.39 -0.46
CA GLU A 162 21.65 6.62 -0.95
C GLU A 162 22.28 7.91 -0.40
N ILE A 163 21.51 8.98 -0.22
CA ILE A 163 22.00 10.25 0.33
C ILE A 163 22.10 10.26 1.85
N TYR A 164 21.27 9.47 2.56
CA TYR A 164 21.32 9.42 4.02
C TYR A 164 22.62 8.76 4.50
N PRO A 165 23.40 9.43 5.40
CA PRO A 165 24.74 8.96 5.73
C PRO A 165 24.75 7.71 6.62
N LEU A 166 23.77 7.59 7.52
CA LEU A 166 23.69 6.51 8.50
C LEU A 166 22.81 5.39 7.99
N LYS A 167 23.40 4.35 7.42
CA LYS A 167 22.67 3.21 6.88
C LYS A 167 23.33 1.88 7.21
N ASN A 168 22.50 0.88 7.51
CA ASN A 168 22.92 -0.49 7.80
C ASN A 168 22.12 -1.53 6.99
N LYS A 169 21.23 -1.08 6.11
CA LYS A 169 20.42 -1.88 5.20
C LYS A 169 20.68 -1.47 3.74
N PRO A 170 20.45 -2.39 2.79
CA PRO A 170 20.54 -2.08 1.37
C PRO A 170 19.55 -1.02 0.91
N CYS A 171 19.93 -0.23 -0.11
CA CYS A 171 19.07 0.79 -0.71
C CYS A 171 18.20 0.27 -1.87
N GLY A 172 18.36 -0.99 -2.27
CA GLY A 172 17.52 -1.60 -3.32
C GLY A 172 16.04 -1.67 -2.89
N GLU A 173 15.14 -1.00 -3.62
CA GLU A 173 13.73 -0.89 -3.20
C GLU A 173 13.08 -2.27 -3.06
N MET A 174 13.17 -3.13 -4.07
CA MET A 174 12.59 -4.48 -3.99
C MET A 174 13.20 -5.34 -2.87
N GLU A 175 14.46 -5.13 -2.51
CA GLU A 175 15.10 -5.82 -1.39
C GLU A 175 14.55 -5.33 -0.05
N SER A 176 14.36 -4.02 0.09
CA SER A 176 13.71 -3.40 1.26
C SER A 176 12.28 -3.91 1.44
N LEU A 177 11.47 -3.96 0.37
CA LEU A 177 10.09 -4.47 0.43
C LEU A 177 10.04 -5.93 0.92
N ARG A 178 10.94 -6.79 0.41
CA ARG A 178 11.06 -8.19 0.89
C ARG A 178 11.41 -8.28 2.37
N LEU A 179 12.29 -7.40 2.84
CA LEU A 179 12.67 -7.34 4.25
C LEU A 179 11.49 -6.95 5.12
N GLN A 180 10.80 -5.86 4.77
CA GLN A 180 9.62 -5.39 5.50
C GLN A 180 8.50 -6.44 5.53
N ALA A 181 8.22 -7.11 4.40
CA ALA A 181 7.23 -8.19 4.35
C ALA A 181 7.59 -9.38 5.26
N ARG A 182 8.88 -9.68 5.44
CA ARG A 182 9.31 -10.70 6.42
C ARG A 182 9.08 -10.20 7.85
N MET A 183 9.49 -8.97 8.15
CA MET A 183 9.37 -8.40 9.50
C MET A 183 7.91 -8.22 9.93
N MET A 184 6.98 -7.97 8.99
CA MET A 184 5.54 -8.00 9.30
C MET A 184 5.09 -9.39 9.79
N ARG A 185 5.61 -10.47 9.20
CA ARG A 185 5.32 -11.84 9.67
C ARG A 185 5.98 -12.14 11.01
N ASP A 186 7.17 -11.60 11.22
CA ASP A 186 7.87 -11.73 12.50
C ASP A 186 7.10 -10.98 13.62
N LEU A 187 6.51 -9.82 13.31
CA LEU A 187 5.61 -9.10 14.22
C LEU A 187 4.35 -9.92 14.55
N GLU A 188 3.69 -10.50 13.54
CA GLU A 188 2.53 -11.37 13.76
C GLU A 188 2.89 -12.55 14.66
N ALA A 189 4.02 -13.22 14.39
CA ALA A 189 4.50 -14.33 15.20
C ALA A 189 4.88 -13.90 16.63
N PHE A 190 5.46 -12.72 16.81
CA PHE A 190 5.78 -12.13 18.11
C PHE A 190 4.50 -11.86 18.92
N ILE A 191 3.50 -11.22 18.31
CA ILE A 191 2.19 -10.98 18.94
C ILE A 191 1.50 -12.31 19.29
N ASP A 192 1.61 -13.32 18.45
CA ASP A 192 1.11 -14.66 18.73
C ASP A 192 1.76 -15.26 19.98
N ALA A 193 3.08 -15.16 20.10
CA ALA A 193 3.82 -15.67 21.25
C ALA A 193 3.41 -14.96 22.55
N GLU A 194 3.26 -13.65 22.54
CA GLU A 194 2.78 -12.84 23.67
C GLU A 194 1.35 -13.22 24.09
N ASN A 195 0.53 -13.77 23.18
CA ASN A 195 -0.87 -14.15 23.43
C ASN A 195 -1.09 -15.67 23.57
N GLY A 196 -0.03 -16.43 23.85
CA GLY A 196 -0.13 -17.84 24.18
C GLY A 196 0.04 -18.81 23.01
N GLY A 197 0.57 -18.36 21.88
CA GLY A 197 1.04 -19.19 20.78
C GLY A 197 0.40 -18.94 19.42
N PRO A 198 0.77 -19.73 18.43
CA PRO A 198 0.37 -19.49 17.04
C PRO A 198 -1.14 -19.34 16.85
N GLY A 199 -1.54 -18.32 16.11
CA GLY A 199 -2.93 -18.00 15.81
C GLY A 199 -3.72 -17.36 16.95
N ARG A 200 -3.09 -17.03 18.09
CA ARG A 200 -3.75 -16.46 19.27
C ARG A 200 -3.64 -14.95 19.40
N GLY A 201 -2.75 -14.32 18.66
CA GLY A 201 -2.58 -12.87 18.65
C GLY A 201 -3.79 -12.14 18.09
N TRP A 202 -3.82 -10.87 18.33
CA TRP A 202 -4.88 -9.96 17.92
C TRP A 202 -4.68 -9.35 16.52
N LEU A 203 -3.52 -9.49 15.90
CA LEU A 203 -3.17 -9.01 14.56
C LEU A 203 -3.06 -10.20 13.59
N ARG A 204 -3.58 -10.05 12.36
CA ARG A 204 -3.46 -11.04 11.27
C ARG A 204 -3.15 -10.37 9.95
N ILE A 205 -2.10 -10.85 9.29
CA ILE A 205 -1.82 -10.51 7.90
C ILE A 205 -2.75 -11.32 7.01
N VAL A 206 -3.54 -10.63 6.17
CA VAL A 206 -4.57 -11.24 5.33
C VAL A 206 -4.24 -11.04 3.84
N ARG A 207 -4.76 -11.95 2.99
CA ARG A 207 -4.43 -12.00 1.57
C ARG A 207 -5.63 -11.82 0.64
N GLY A 208 -6.80 -11.52 1.19
CA GLY A 208 -8.00 -11.37 0.43
C GLY A 208 -9.18 -10.91 1.30
N GLU A 209 -10.26 -10.48 0.65
CA GLU A 209 -11.46 -9.96 1.31
C GLU A 209 -12.05 -10.94 2.31
N ALA A 210 -12.26 -12.19 1.88
CA ALA A 210 -12.90 -13.20 2.73
C ALA A 210 -12.10 -13.49 4.02
N GLU A 211 -10.77 -13.53 3.93
CA GLU A 211 -9.89 -13.72 5.07
C GLU A 211 -9.93 -12.50 6.00
N ALA A 212 -9.87 -11.29 5.42
CA ALA A 212 -9.96 -10.04 6.18
C ALA A 212 -11.28 -9.95 6.96
N ARG A 213 -12.39 -10.26 6.32
CA ARG A 213 -13.73 -10.29 6.94
C ARG A 213 -13.78 -11.23 8.13
N GLN A 214 -13.32 -12.48 7.99
CA GLN A 214 -13.29 -13.45 9.09
C GLN A 214 -12.44 -12.96 10.27
N VAL A 215 -11.31 -12.32 10.00
CA VAL A 215 -10.44 -11.75 11.04
C VAL A 215 -11.17 -10.64 11.79
N ILE A 216 -11.81 -9.71 11.08
CA ILE A 216 -12.55 -8.59 11.66
C ILE A 216 -13.75 -9.08 12.49
N GLU A 217 -14.55 -10.01 11.95
CA GLU A 217 -15.69 -10.61 12.66
C GLU A 217 -15.25 -11.31 13.96
N SER A 218 -14.04 -11.85 14.00
CA SER A 218 -13.46 -12.41 15.22
C SER A 218 -13.00 -11.36 16.24
N GLY A 219 -13.11 -10.07 15.93
CA GLY A 219 -12.69 -8.93 16.76
C GLY A 219 -11.20 -8.62 16.68
N ARG A 220 -10.47 -9.16 15.68
CA ARG A 220 -9.04 -8.95 15.47
C ARG A 220 -8.77 -7.86 14.44
N LEU A 221 -7.51 -7.41 14.40
CA LEU A 221 -7.01 -6.49 13.37
C LEU A 221 -6.58 -7.28 12.14
N ALA A 222 -7.21 -7.02 11.01
CA ALA A 222 -6.77 -7.48 9.69
C ALA A 222 -5.75 -6.49 9.12
N VAL A 223 -4.61 -6.98 8.67
CA VAL A 223 -3.56 -6.19 8.02
C VAL A 223 -3.37 -6.66 6.59
N LEU A 224 -3.67 -5.81 5.62
CA LEU A 224 -3.35 -5.98 4.22
C LEU A 224 -1.96 -5.41 3.93
N LEU A 225 -1.20 -6.06 3.06
CA LEU A 225 0.05 -5.51 2.57
C LEU A 225 -0.19 -4.72 1.28
N GLY A 226 0.31 -3.49 1.26
CA GLY A 226 0.43 -2.65 0.08
C GLY A 226 1.89 -2.40 -0.29
N VAL A 227 2.15 -1.69 -1.37
CA VAL A 227 3.49 -1.24 -1.78
C VAL A 227 3.43 0.19 -2.24
N GLU A 228 4.30 1.02 -1.66
CA GLU A 228 4.55 2.38 -2.09
C GLU A 228 6.04 2.59 -2.33
N THR A 229 6.45 2.73 -3.59
CA THR A 229 7.86 2.90 -3.95
C THR A 229 8.02 3.73 -5.23
N SER A 230 9.12 4.44 -5.32
CA SER A 230 9.39 5.34 -6.46
C SER A 230 9.86 4.62 -7.71
N GLU A 231 10.47 3.44 -7.58
CA GLU A 231 11.07 2.69 -8.68
C GLU A 231 10.65 1.20 -8.64
N PRO A 232 9.31 0.88 -8.67
CA PRO A 232 8.84 -0.49 -8.57
C PRO A 232 9.50 -1.37 -9.66
N PHE A 233 9.93 -2.57 -9.25
CA PHE A 233 10.56 -3.57 -10.15
C PHE A 233 11.84 -3.07 -10.86
N GLY A 234 12.47 -1.98 -10.36
CA GLY A 234 13.60 -1.34 -11.00
C GLY A 234 13.21 -0.48 -12.22
N CYS A 235 11.93 -0.14 -12.35
CA CYS A 235 11.38 0.66 -13.47
C CYS A 235 11.78 2.14 -13.37
N ARG A 236 13.08 2.41 -13.27
CA ARG A 236 13.63 3.75 -13.37
C ARG A 236 13.51 4.28 -14.79
N GLN A 237 13.53 5.59 -14.89
CA GLN A 237 13.77 6.29 -16.16
C GLN A 237 15.06 7.11 -16.02
N VAL A 238 16.07 6.82 -16.82
CA VAL A 238 17.32 7.59 -16.82
C VAL A 238 17.45 8.35 -18.13
N LEU A 239 17.44 9.69 -18.06
CA LEU A 239 17.45 10.59 -19.22
C LEU A 239 16.38 10.27 -20.27
N GLY A 240 15.23 9.76 -19.83
CA GLY A 240 14.11 9.37 -20.69
C GLY A 240 14.16 7.92 -21.21
N VAL A 241 15.17 7.13 -20.79
CA VAL A 241 15.29 5.71 -21.19
C VAL A 241 14.81 4.81 -20.07
N PRO A 242 13.75 3.99 -20.28
CA PRO A 242 13.29 3.00 -19.31
C PRO A 242 14.39 1.99 -18.96
N GLN A 243 14.46 1.61 -17.68
CA GLN A 243 15.42 0.63 -17.19
C GLN A 243 14.78 -0.74 -16.89
N CYS A 244 13.52 -0.92 -17.22
CA CYS A 244 12.78 -2.17 -17.10
C CYS A 244 12.02 -2.51 -18.39
N THR A 245 11.55 -3.74 -18.45
CA THR A 245 10.71 -4.28 -19.52
C THR A 245 9.36 -4.75 -18.98
N THR A 246 8.42 -5.10 -19.85
CA THR A 246 7.15 -5.74 -19.46
C THR A 246 7.38 -7.02 -18.68
N ALA A 247 8.36 -7.84 -19.06
CA ALA A 247 8.70 -9.06 -18.35
C ALA A 247 9.23 -8.82 -16.93
N ASP A 248 9.90 -7.70 -16.68
CA ASP A 248 10.32 -7.31 -15.31
C ASP A 248 9.11 -6.93 -14.47
N ILE A 249 8.14 -6.24 -15.05
CA ILE A 249 6.88 -5.86 -14.42
C ILE A 249 6.07 -7.11 -14.05
N ASP A 250 5.88 -8.04 -14.98
CA ASP A 250 5.10 -9.26 -14.76
C ASP A 250 5.69 -10.11 -13.63
N ARG A 251 7.03 -10.35 -13.67
CA ARG A 251 7.72 -11.07 -12.58
C ARG A 251 7.60 -10.35 -11.23
N GLY A 252 7.70 -9.03 -11.24
CA GLY A 252 7.57 -8.23 -10.04
C GLY A 252 6.15 -8.29 -9.45
N LEU A 253 5.12 -8.20 -10.28
CA LEU A 253 3.72 -8.35 -9.86
C LEU A 253 3.45 -9.76 -9.31
N ASP A 254 3.93 -10.81 -9.97
CA ASP A 254 3.82 -12.19 -9.48
C ASP A 254 4.48 -12.35 -8.11
N GLU A 255 5.68 -11.78 -7.94
CA GLU A 255 6.39 -11.81 -6.66
C GLU A 255 5.61 -11.08 -5.56
N MET A 256 5.17 -9.85 -5.81
CA MET A 256 4.43 -9.07 -4.81
C MET A 256 3.11 -9.74 -4.43
N HIS A 257 2.37 -10.24 -5.43
CA HIS A 257 1.13 -10.97 -5.16
C HIS A 257 1.37 -12.25 -4.33
N ALA A 258 2.45 -13.00 -4.61
CA ALA A 258 2.84 -14.18 -3.83
C ALA A 258 3.26 -13.82 -2.39
N LEU A 259 3.88 -12.66 -2.17
CA LEU A 259 4.18 -12.12 -0.84
C LEU A 259 2.93 -11.70 -0.05
N GLY A 260 1.77 -11.60 -0.69
CA GLY A 260 0.51 -11.18 -0.06
C GLY A 260 0.14 -9.73 -0.29
N VAL A 261 0.87 -9.00 -1.13
CA VAL A 261 0.52 -7.61 -1.51
C VAL A 261 -0.77 -7.61 -2.32
N ARG A 262 -1.69 -6.69 -1.99
CA ARG A 262 -2.99 -6.55 -2.66
C ARG A 262 -3.30 -5.12 -3.10
N SER A 263 -2.50 -4.14 -2.71
CA SER A 263 -2.60 -2.76 -3.16
C SER A 263 -1.23 -2.25 -3.59
N MET A 264 -1.13 -1.45 -4.65
CA MET A 264 0.16 -1.00 -5.11
C MET A 264 0.09 0.33 -5.87
N PHE A 265 1.06 1.19 -5.58
CA PHE A 265 1.35 2.42 -6.33
C PHE A 265 2.14 2.12 -7.59
N VAL A 266 1.87 2.83 -8.67
CA VAL A 266 2.62 2.74 -9.93
C VAL A 266 3.85 3.65 -9.91
N CYS A 267 3.75 4.78 -9.22
CA CYS A 267 4.85 5.71 -8.93
C CYS A 267 4.57 6.45 -7.62
N HIS A 268 5.62 7.03 -7.00
CA HIS A 268 5.49 7.71 -5.72
C HIS A 268 6.09 9.13 -5.77
N LYS A 269 7.40 9.31 -5.57
CA LYS A 269 8.02 10.65 -5.46
C LYS A 269 8.76 11.10 -6.70
N TYR A 270 9.13 10.19 -7.60
CA TYR A 270 9.91 10.50 -8.80
C TYR A 270 9.23 10.00 -10.07
N ASP A 271 9.33 10.80 -11.14
CA ASP A 271 9.00 10.30 -12.46
C ASP A 271 9.79 9.03 -12.74
N ASN A 272 9.11 7.99 -13.18
CA ASN A 272 9.74 6.71 -13.46
C ASN A 272 9.38 6.20 -14.89
N ALA A 273 9.75 4.98 -15.21
CA ALA A 273 9.44 4.41 -16.52
C ALA A 273 7.95 4.12 -16.72
N LEU A 274 7.15 4.14 -15.67
CA LEU A 274 5.72 3.78 -15.68
C LEU A 274 4.83 5.02 -15.73
N CYS A 275 5.13 6.04 -14.89
CA CYS A 275 4.31 7.25 -14.82
C CYS A 275 5.08 8.51 -14.41
N GLY A 276 4.49 9.67 -14.73
CA GLY A 276 4.84 10.94 -14.11
C GLY A 276 4.13 11.09 -12.76
N VAL A 277 4.80 11.73 -11.80
CA VAL A 277 4.27 11.94 -10.45
C VAL A 277 3.55 13.27 -10.27
N ARG A 278 2.62 13.33 -9.31
CA ARG A 278 2.09 14.56 -8.75
C ARG A 278 3.19 15.27 -7.97
N PHE A 279 3.36 16.55 -8.19
CA PHE A 279 4.43 17.31 -7.55
C PHE A 279 4.19 17.48 -6.04
N ASP A 280 5.26 17.46 -5.27
CA ASP A 280 5.26 18.02 -3.93
C ASP A 280 5.49 19.54 -4.01
N SER A 281 4.95 20.31 -3.08
CA SER A 281 5.06 21.78 -3.06
C SER A 281 5.88 22.28 -1.87
N GLY A 282 6.14 23.59 -1.83
CA GLY A 282 6.89 24.22 -0.75
C GLY A 282 8.33 23.70 -0.63
N ALA A 283 8.85 23.70 0.58
CA ALA A 283 10.20 23.25 0.89
C ALA A 283 10.41 21.76 0.57
N GLN A 284 9.44 20.94 0.89
CA GLN A 284 9.47 19.50 0.57
C GLN A 284 9.58 19.29 -0.95
N GLY A 285 8.83 20.06 -1.74
CA GLY A 285 8.88 20.00 -3.20
C GLY A 285 10.27 20.28 -3.77
N VAL A 286 11.03 21.18 -3.15
CA VAL A 286 12.42 21.46 -3.56
C VAL A 286 13.31 20.21 -3.38
N PHE A 287 13.21 19.54 -2.24
CA PHE A 287 14.00 18.33 -1.96
C PHE A 287 13.59 17.17 -2.85
N VAL A 288 12.28 16.94 -2.99
CA VAL A 288 11.80 15.83 -3.82
C VAL A 288 12.14 16.06 -5.28
N ASN A 289 12.09 17.29 -5.78
CA ASN A 289 12.53 17.63 -7.14
C ASN A 289 14.06 17.43 -7.34
N ALA A 290 14.87 17.74 -6.35
CA ALA A 290 16.30 17.39 -6.38
C ALA A 290 16.51 15.86 -6.38
N GLY A 291 15.73 15.12 -5.59
CA GLY A 291 15.71 13.65 -5.62
C GLY A 291 15.27 13.09 -6.99
N ASN A 292 14.28 13.70 -7.62
CA ASN A 292 13.87 13.35 -8.98
C ASN A 292 15.06 13.53 -9.97
N PHE A 293 15.81 14.63 -9.84
CA PHE A 293 17.02 14.83 -10.67
C PHE A 293 18.05 13.73 -10.44
N LEU A 294 18.30 13.36 -9.18
CA LEU A 294 19.26 12.29 -8.86
C LEU A 294 18.80 10.92 -9.38
N SER A 295 17.50 10.65 -9.37
CA SER A 295 16.93 9.40 -9.91
C SER A 295 16.96 9.37 -11.44
N THR A 296 16.49 10.45 -12.09
CA THR A 296 16.17 10.46 -13.54
C THR A 296 17.20 11.17 -14.40
N GLY A 297 18.09 11.98 -13.80
CA GLY A 297 18.96 12.92 -14.50
C GLY A 297 18.24 14.20 -14.98
N ARG A 298 17.01 14.43 -14.54
CA ARG A 298 16.19 15.61 -14.90
C ARG A 298 15.39 16.09 -13.69
N PHE A 299 15.25 17.40 -13.56
CA PHE A 299 14.23 17.98 -12.67
C PHE A 299 12.84 17.69 -13.23
N TRP A 300 11.81 17.78 -12.39
CA TRP A 300 10.43 17.70 -12.84
C TRP A 300 10.17 18.63 -14.02
N GLN A 301 9.39 18.19 -14.97
CA GLN A 301 9.02 18.95 -16.14
C GLN A 301 7.54 19.35 -16.06
N ALA A 302 7.28 20.61 -15.74
CA ALA A 302 5.94 21.13 -15.64
C ALA A 302 5.55 21.99 -16.85
N ARG A 303 4.26 21.99 -17.14
CA ARG A 303 3.61 22.94 -18.05
C ARG A 303 2.43 23.60 -17.33
N THR A 304 1.98 24.77 -17.80
CA THR A 304 0.70 25.31 -17.36
C THR A 304 -0.43 24.37 -17.80
N CYS A 305 -1.32 24.00 -16.88
CA CYS A 305 -2.47 23.17 -17.19
C CYS A 305 -3.43 23.89 -18.14
N THR A 306 -4.06 23.14 -19.04
CA THR A 306 -5.06 23.67 -19.99
C THR A 306 -6.48 23.21 -19.67
N GLY A 307 -6.65 22.29 -18.71
CA GLY A 307 -7.93 21.74 -18.25
C GLY A 307 -8.22 22.08 -16.79
N GLU A 308 -9.22 21.41 -16.25
CA GLU A 308 -9.64 21.61 -14.86
C GLU A 308 -8.75 20.87 -13.85
N LEU A 309 -8.11 19.77 -14.27
CA LEU A 309 -7.21 18.98 -13.45
C LEU A 309 -5.85 19.65 -13.33
N ALA A 310 -5.26 19.61 -12.13
CA ALA A 310 -3.96 20.18 -11.87
C ALA A 310 -3.16 19.36 -10.86
N ASP A 311 -1.84 19.27 -11.11
CA ASP A 311 -0.89 18.85 -10.10
C ASP A 311 -0.63 19.98 -9.09
N ASN A 312 0.06 19.68 -8.01
CA ASN A 312 0.45 20.71 -7.06
C ASN A 312 1.45 21.69 -7.70
N THR A 313 1.50 22.89 -7.17
CA THR A 313 2.41 23.94 -7.64
C THR A 313 3.86 23.59 -7.28
N VAL A 314 4.74 23.59 -8.27
CA VAL A 314 6.18 23.31 -8.06
C VAL A 314 6.92 24.48 -7.42
N THR A 315 6.42 25.70 -7.60
CA THR A 315 7.04 26.90 -7.01
C THR A 315 6.81 26.94 -5.50
N PRO A 316 7.84 27.32 -4.71
CA PRO A 316 7.67 27.48 -3.28
C PRO A 316 6.66 28.62 -2.99
N ASP A 317 5.65 28.31 -2.19
CA ASP A 317 4.75 29.31 -1.65
C ASP A 317 5.37 29.90 -0.37
N GLY A 318 5.68 31.20 -0.39
CA GLY A 318 6.16 31.93 0.78
C GLY A 318 7.69 32.03 0.89
N VAL A 319 8.15 32.48 2.05
CA VAL A 319 9.58 32.61 2.37
C VAL A 319 10.13 31.22 2.74
N LEU A 320 11.03 30.68 1.93
CA LEU A 320 11.77 29.47 2.27
C LEU A 320 12.74 29.78 3.40
N PRO A 321 12.81 28.92 4.43
CA PRO A 321 13.81 29.09 5.48
C PRO A 321 15.23 28.91 4.95
N ASP A 322 16.20 29.65 5.49
CA ASP A 322 17.60 29.28 5.35
C ASP A 322 17.80 27.88 5.98
N PRO A 323 18.46 26.94 5.31
CA PRO A 323 19.41 27.08 4.21
C PRO A 323 18.85 26.72 2.80
N ILE A 324 17.52 26.54 2.61
CA ILE A 324 16.97 26.12 1.31
C ILE A 324 16.88 27.27 0.33
N ALA A 325 16.58 28.49 0.80
CA ALA A 325 16.46 29.65 -0.07
C ALA A 325 17.63 29.79 -1.07
N PRO A 326 18.89 29.46 -0.72
CA PRO A 326 19.99 29.44 -1.66
C PRO A 326 19.92 28.36 -2.74
N LEU A 327 19.14 27.29 -2.54
CA LEU A 327 19.00 26.19 -3.51
C LEU A 327 17.96 26.50 -4.59
N VAL A 328 17.02 27.41 -4.33
CA VAL A 328 15.94 27.77 -5.29
C VAL A 328 16.48 28.26 -6.64
N PRO A 329 17.55 29.07 -6.71
CA PRO A 329 18.12 29.48 -7.98
C PRO A 329 18.71 28.32 -8.82
N ALA A 330 18.95 27.15 -8.21
CA ALA A 330 19.42 25.96 -8.93
C ALA A 330 18.27 25.16 -9.57
N LEU A 331 17.01 25.44 -9.21
CA LEU A 331 15.85 24.81 -9.82
C LEU A 331 15.55 25.43 -11.18
N PRO A 332 14.95 24.66 -12.11
CA PRO A 332 14.47 25.19 -13.36
C PRO A 332 13.43 26.31 -13.15
N LEU A 333 13.37 27.24 -14.10
CA LEU A 333 12.24 28.17 -14.17
C LEU A 333 11.03 27.42 -14.69
N TYR A 334 9.97 27.38 -13.90
CA TYR A 334 8.70 26.76 -14.26
C TYR A 334 7.74 27.78 -14.90
N PRO A 335 6.82 27.35 -15.78
CA PRO A 335 5.80 28.21 -16.35
C PRO A 335 4.84 28.70 -15.27
N PRO A 336 3.93 29.67 -15.54
CA PRO A 336 2.89 30.07 -14.59
C PRO A 336 1.98 28.90 -14.18
N ALA A 337 1.60 28.88 -12.90
CA ALA A 337 0.61 27.92 -12.35
C ALA A 337 -0.78 28.15 -13.00
N PRO A 338 -1.70 27.16 -12.99
CA PRO A 338 -1.56 25.85 -12.36
C PRO A 338 -0.63 24.91 -13.13
N HIS A 339 0.09 24.04 -12.42
CA HIS A 339 1.08 23.15 -13.01
C HIS A 339 0.51 21.76 -13.32
N CYS A 340 0.94 21.21 -14.45
CA CYS A 340 0.72 19.82 -14.82
C CYS A 340 2.05 19.18 -15.21
N ASN A 341 2.36 18.00 -14.71
CA ASN A 341 3.49 17.22 -15.16
C ASN A 341 3.33 16.90 -16.66
N VAL A 342 4.40 17.05 -17.43
CA VAL A 342 4.38 16.69 -18.85
C VAL A 342 4.28 15.18 -19.05
N HIS A 343 4.77 14.40 -18.07
CA HIS A 343 4.70 12.95 -18.04
C HIS A 343 3.34 12.47 -17.50
N GLY A 344 2.75 11.50 -18.17
CA GLY A 344 1.55 10.79 -17.75
C GLY A 344 1.87 9.31 -17.55
N LEU A 345 0.86 8.45 -17.65
CA LEU A 345 1.01 7.00 -17.68
C LEU A 345 1.68 6.59 -18.99
N SER A 346 2.77 5.84 -18.91
CA SER A 346 3.49 5.32 -20.07
C SER A 346 2.88 3.99 -20.55
N ALA A 347 3.31 3.48 -21.71
CA ALA A 347 2.91 2.13 -22.15
C ALA A 347 3.32 1.04 -21.13
N LEU A 348 4.46 1.16 -20.45
CA LEU A 348 4.85 0.26 -19.37
C LEU A 348 3.96 0.43 -18.14
N GLY A 349 3.53 1.65 -17.84
CA GLY A 349 2.56 1.93 -16.79
C GLY A 349 1.19 1.34 -17.09
N GLU A 350 0.68 1.48 -18.32
CA GLU A 350 -0.55 0.82 -18.75
C GLU A 350 -0.45 -0.71 -18.61
N HIS A 351 0.70 -1.29 -18.97
CA HIS A 351 0.95 -2.73 -18.81
C HIS A 351 0.90 -3.14 -17.33
N MET A 352 1.51 -2.36 -16.43
CA MET A 352 1.45 -2.62 -15.00
C MET A 352 0.03 -2.54 -14.45
N VAL A 353 -0.74 -1.48 -14.80
CA VAL A 353 -2.14 -1.33 -14.38
C VAL A 353 -2.97 -2.54 -14.81
N ARG A 354 -2.87 -2.96 -16.08
CA ARG A 354 -3.59 -4.13 -16.58
C ARG A 354 -3.14 -5.43 -15.89
N GLY A 355 -1.85 -5.58 -15.63
CA GLY A 355 -1.31 -6.73 -14.89
C GLY A 355 -1.81 -6.79 -13.43
N MET A 356 -2.01 -5.64 -12.78
CA MET A 356 -2.65 -5.56 -11.45
C MET A 356 -4.12 -5.96 -11.52
N MET A 357 -4.87 -5.46 -12.51
CA MET A 357 -6.27 -5.86 -12.74
C MET A 357 -6.41 -7.36 -12.94
N GLU A 358 -5.53 -7.98 -13.72
CA GLU A 358 -5.52 -9.44 -13.96
C GLU A 358 -5.34 -10.25 -12.66
N ARG A 359 -4.70 -9.66 -11.65
CA ARG A 359 -4.45 -10.29 -10.33
C ARG A 359 -5.45 -9.87 -9.25
N GLY A 360 -6.48 -9.07 -9.60
CA GLY A 360 -7.47 -8.56 -8.65
C GLY A 360 -6.86 -7.63 -7.60
N MET A 361 -5.77 -6.94 -7.92
CA MET A 361 -5.09 -6.03 -7.01
C MET A 361 -5.72 -4.65 -7.05
N LEU A 362 -5.72 -3.95 -5.92
CA LEU A 362 -6.13 -2.56 -5.84
C LEU A 362 -5.05 -1.64 -6.42
N ILE A 363 -5.48 -0.71 -7.27
CA ILE A 363 -4.62 0.27 -7.93
C ILE A 363 -4.71 1.58 -7.16
N GLU A 364 -3.57 2.02 -6.63
CA GLU A 364 -3.43 3.29 -5.93
C GLU A 364 -3.27 4.44 -6.93
N LEU A 365 -4.13 5.45 -6.86
CA LEU A 365 -4.05 6.63 -7.71
C LEU A 365 -3.21 7.76 -7.13
N ASP A 366 -3.01 7.75 -5.83
CA ASP A 366 -2.24 8.78 -5.16
C ASP A 366 -0.81 8.84 -5.70
N HIS A 367 -0.22 10.01 -5.67
CA HIS A 367 1.08 10.34 -6.24
C HIS A 367 1.19 10.29 -7.78
N MET A 368 0.23 9.75 -8.52
CA MET A 368 0.23 9.89 -9.97
C MET A 368 0.00 11.35 -10.38
N SER A 369 0.72 11.81 -11.41
CA SER A 369 0.34 13.08 -12.06
C SER A 369 -1.12 13.03 -12.48
N VAL A 370 -1.80 14.18 -12.54
CA VAL A 370 -3.20 14.21 -13.00
C VAL A 370 -3.38 13.57 -14.38
N LYS A 371 -2.38 13.69 -15.24
CA LYS A 371 -2.38 13.04 -16.56
C LYS A 371 -2.25 11.52 -16.48
N ALA A 372 -1.48 11.00 -15.52
CA ALA A 372 -1.34 9.57 -15.30
C ALA A 372 -2.58 8.98 -14.63
N ALA A 373 -3.12 9.65 -13.61
CA ALA A 373 -4.32 9.24 -12.90
C ALA A 373 -5.56 9.24 -13.81
N ASP A 374 -5.75 10.29 -14.61
CA ASP A 374 -6.83 10.40 -15.59
C ASP A 374 -6.79 9.23 -16.60
N ARG A 375 -5.61 8.95 -17.19
CA ARG A 375 -5.45 7.80 -18.11
C ARG A 375 -5.64 6.45 -17.41
N THR A 376 -5.21 6.31 -16.14
CA THR A 376 -5.45 5.10 -15.36
C THR A 376 -6.95 4.87 -15.19
N LEU A 377 -7.70 5.90 -14.80
CA LEU A 377 -9.16 5.80 -14.68
C LEU A 377 -9.83 5.46 -16.02
N ASP A 378 -9.39 6.00 -17.16
CA ASP A 378 -9.90 5.59 -18.48
C ASP A 378 -9.76 4.08 -18.70
N ILE A 379 -8.59 3.50 -18.36
CA ILE A 379 -8.33 2.06 -18.50
C ILE A 379 -9.27 1.25 -17.60
N LEU A 380 -9.50 1.71 -16.38
CA LEU A 380 -10.37 1.03 -15.42
C LEU A 380 -11.84 1.11 -15.84
N GLU A 381 -12.29 2.27 -16.33
CA GLU A 381 -13.64 2.47 -16.86
C GLU A 381 -13.90 1.63 -18.14
N GLU A 382 -12.93 1.60 -19.07
CA GLU A 382 -13.00 0.72 -20.26
C GLU A 382 -13.15 -0.77 -19.90
N ALA A 383 -12.61 -1.16 -18.75
CA ALA A 383 -12.63 -2.54 -18.27
C ALA A 383 -13.74 -2.81 -17.23
N ASP A 384 -14.48 -1.80 -16.80
CA ASP A 384 -15.42 -1.86 -15.67
C ASP A 384 -14.76 -2.46 -14.41
N TYR A 385 -13.52 -2.03 -14.14
CA TYR A 385 -12.72 -2.58 -13.04
C TYR A 385 -12.84 -1.71 -11.78
N PRO A 386 -13.41 -2.24 -10.68
CA PRO A 386 -13.71 -1.46 -9.48
C PRO A 386 -12.52 -1.31 -8.52
N GLY A 387 -11.43 -2.03 -8.73
CA GLY A 387 -10.31 -2.11 -7.81
C GLY A 387 -9.40 -0.85 -7.82
N VAL A 388 -9.95 0.31 -7.52
CA VAL A 388 -9.22 1.58 -7.48
C VAL A 388 -9.40 2.27 -6.13
N VAL A 389 -8.31 2.79 -5.58
CA VAL A 389 -8.32 3.51 -4.31
C VAL A 389 -7.44 4.76 -4.36
N SER A 390 -7.78 5.73 -3.55
CA SER A 390 -6.93 6.83 -3.12
C SER A 390 -6.79 6.68 -1.61
N SER A 391 -5.67 6.14 -1.16
CA SER A 391 -5.54 5.64 0.22
C SER A 391 -5.21 6.75 1.23
N HIS A 392 -4.75 7.92 0.77
CA HIS A 392 -4.47 9.11 1.60
C HIS A 392 -4.72 10.43 0.87
N SER A 393 -5.66 10.43 -0.09
CA SER A 393 -6.17 11.61 -0.82
C SER A 393 -5.10 12.50 -1.50
N TRP A 394 -3.97 11.90 -1.95
CA TRP A 394 -2.92 12.63 -2.65
C TRP A 394 -3.14 12.69 -4.17
N SER A 395 -4.41 12.67 -4.60
CA SER A 395 -4.86 12.87 -5.98
C SER A 395 -5.62 14.19 -6.13
N ASP A 396 -5.89 14.64 -7.37
CA ASP A 396 -6.78 15.79 -7.57
C ASP A 396 -8.21 15.41 -7.17
N PRO A 397 -8.85 16.13 -6.22
CA PRO A 397 -10.20 15.79 -5.75
C PRO A 397 -11.27 15.73 -6.85
N LYS A 398 -11.04 16.35 -8.00
CA LYS A 398 -11.94 16.27 -9.17
C LYS A 398 -11.99 14.88 -9.80
N LEU A 399 -11.03 14.00 -9.48
CA LEU A 399 -11.03 12.60 -9.91
C LEU A 399 -11.85 11.69 -8.98
N PHE A 400 -12.12 12.11 -7.74
CA PHE A 400 -12.81 11.27 -6.75
C PHE A 400 -14.19 10.77 -7.20
N PRO A 401 -15.03 11.56 -7.89
CA PRO A 401 -16.29 11.04 -8.41
C PRO A 401 -16.14 9.83 -9.35
N ARG A 402 -15.06 9.78 -10.14
CA ARG A 402 -14.76 8.64 -11.03
C ARG A 402 -14.35 7.40 -10.23
N ILE A 403 -13.57 7.58 -9.14
CA ILE A 403 -13.21 6.50 -8.22
C ILE A 403 -14.48 5.87 -7.63
N TYR A 404 -15.37 6.69 -7.07
CA TYR A 404 -16.63 6.22 -6.50
C TYR A 404 -17.57 5.59 -7.53
N ALA A 405 -17.63 6.15 -8.76
CA ALA A 405 -18.43 5.60 -9.86
C ALA A 405 -18.02 4.18 -10.25
N LEU A 406 -16.73 3.86 -10.13
CA LEU A 406 -16.19 2.51 -10.35
C LEU A 406 -16.46 1.55 -9.17
N GLY A 407 -16.93 2.04 -8.03
CA GLY A 407 -17.03 1.26 -6.79
C GLY A 407 -15.74 1.24 -5.97
N GLY A 408 -14.83 2.14 -6.28
CA GLY A 408 -13.59 2.36 -5.54
C GLY A 408 -13.80 3.16 -4.25
N MET A 409 -12.71 3.42 -3.53
CA MET A 409 -12.73 4.14 -2.26
C MET A 409 -11.68 5.25 -2.21
N VAL A 410 -12.05 6.36 -1.56
CA VAL A 410 -11.13 7.43 -1.17
C VAL A 410 -11.07 7.47 0.35
N ALA A 411 -9.88 7.28 0.90
CA ALA A 411 -9.57 7.51 2.31
C ALA A 411 -8.82 8.84 2.45
N GLN A 412 -9.23 9.64 3.41
CA GLN A 412 -8.71 10.98 3.59
C GLN A 412 -7.39 10.96 4.35
N TYR A 413 -6.46 11.87 4.02
CA TYR A 413 -5.25 12.03 4.81
C TYR A 413 -5.59 12.40 6.27
N GLY A 414 -4.85 11.83 7.23
CA GLY A 414 -5.04 12.07 8.66
C GLY A 414 -4.60 13.47 9.08
N HIS A 415 -5.45 14.44 8.85
CA HIS A 415 -5.26 15.83 9.28
C HIS A 415 -5.81 16.09 10.69
N GLY A 416 -5.56 17.31 11.22
CA GLY A 416 -6.25 17.78 12.42
C GLY A 416 -7.77 17.70 12.25
N ALA A 417 -8.48 17.37 13.33
CA ALA A 417 -9.91 17.02 13.33
C ALA A 417 -10.82 18.01 12.57
N GLY A 418 -10.51 19.32 12.60
CA GLY A 418 -11.29 20.32 11.88
C GLY A 418 -11.22 20.17 10.36
N ALA A 419 -10.02 20.07 9.80
CA ALA A 419 -9.82 19.91 8.36
C ALA A 419 -10.38 18.55 7.88
N PHE A 420 -10.16 17.49 8.64
CA PHE A 420 -10.71 16.16 8.34
C PHE A 420 -12.25 16.19 8.27
N ALA A 421 -12.90 16.84 9.23
CA ALA A 421 -14.36 16.97 9.25
C ALA A 421 -14.91 17.82 8.07
N GLU A 422 -14.18 18.84 7.62
CA GLU A 422 -14.56 19.62 6.44
C GLU A 422 -14.50 18.79 5.16
N GLU A 423 -13.47 17.97 5.00
CA GLU A 423 -13.31 17.09 3.85
C GLU A 423 -14.34 15.97 3.82
N TRP A 424 -14.69 15.41 4.98
CA TRP A 424 -15.79 14.46 5.12
C TRP A 424 -17.11 15.07 4.62
N ARG A 425 -17.50 16.27 5.11
CA ARG A 425 -18.72 16.96 4.66
C ARG A 425 -18.71 17.24 3.16
N ARG A 426 -17.54 17.58 2.61
CA ARG A 426 -17.38 17.88 1.18
C ARG A 426 -17.52 16.63 0.32
N SER A 427 -17.11 15.48 0.82
CA SER A 427 -17.20 14.18 0.10
C SER A 427 -18.59 13.56 0.17
N GLU A 428 -19.40 13.89 1.20
CA GLU A 428 -20.70 13.25 1.48
C GLU A 428 -21.65 13.23 0.26
N PRO A 429 -21.92 14.36 -0.46
CA PRO A 429 -22.86 14.33 -1.57
C PRO A 429 -22.42 13.38 -2.71
N VAL A 430 -21.13 13.21 -2.91
CA VAL A 430 -20.60 12.31 -3.94
C VAL A 430 -20.66 10.86 -3.46
N ARG A 431 -20.33 10.60 -2.20
CA ARG A 431 -20.45 9.27 -1.60
C ARG A 431 -21.89 8.77 -1.64
N ASP A 432 -22.84 9.62 -1.26
CA ASP A 432 -24.28 9.34 -1.30
C ASP A 432 -24.75 8.99 -2.72
N GLN A 433 -24.28 9.77 -3.72
CA GLN A 433 -24.63 9.53 -5.13
C GLN A 433 -24.25 8.11 -5.58
N TYR A 434 -23.16 7.57 -5.06
CA TYR A 434 -22.66 6.25 -5.44
C TYR A 434 -22.89 5.16 -4.38
N GLY A 435 -23.63 5.47 -3.31
CA GLY A 435 -23.99 4.50 -2.26
C GLY A 435 -22.80 4.02 -1.42
N VAL A 436 -21.84 4.90 -1.16
CA VAL A 436 -20.66 4.61 -0.33
C VAL A 436 -20.91 5.07 1.10
N ASP A 437 -21.32 4.13 1.96
CA ASP A 437 -21.72 4.40 3.34
C ASP A 437 -20.54 4.63 4.30
N GLY A 438 -19.37 4.06 3.99
CA GLY A 438 -18.20 4.12 4.88
C GLY A 438 -17.23 5.21 4.49
N TYR A 439 -16.47 5.67 5.48
CA TYR A 439 -15.39 6.63 5.33
C TYR A 439 -14.11 6.09 5.96
N GLY A 440 -12.95 6.37 5.39
CA GLY A 440 -11.66 5.91 5.88
C GLY A 440 -10.66 7.04 5.95
N PHE A 441 -9.54 6.74 6.57
CA PHE A 441 -8.39 7.64 6.62
C PHE A 441 -7.11 6.90 6.21
N GLY A 442 -6.10 7.65 5.82
CA GLY A 442 -4.72 7.21 5.69
C GLY A 442 -3.87 8.07 6.61
N ILE A 443 -3.33 7.47 7.66
CA ILE A 443 -2.54 8.20 8.66
C ILE A 443 -1.13 8.49 8.18
N ASP A 444 -0.61 7.68 7.25
CA ASP A 444 0.77 7.78 6.75
C ASP A 444 1.82 7.74 7.88
N ALA A 445 1.52 6.98 8.96
CA ALA A 445 2.43 6.85 10.09
C ALA A 445 3.76 6.25 9.64
N ASN A 446 4.88 6.85 10.05
CA ASN A 446 6.24 6.53 9.61
C ASN A 446 6.54 6.78 8.12
N GLY A 447 5.68 7.47 7.39
CA GLY A 447 5.87 7.87 5.98
C GLY A 447 6.65 9.17 5.80
N ILE A 448 7.27 9.69 6.86
CA ILE A 448 7.95 10.99 6.88
C ILE A 448 6.95 12.15 6.70
N GLY A 449 5.68 11.91 6.99
CA GLY A 449 4.59 12.88 7.09
C GLY A 449 4.25 13.16 8.56
N GLY A 450 3.68 14.33 8.85
CA GLY A 450 3.19 14.68 10.20
C GLY A 450 1.87 13.96 10.51
N LEU A 451 1.70 13.59 11.78
CA LEU A 451 0.45 13.07 12.32
C LEU A 451 -0.50 14.23 12.72
N PRO A 452 -1.80 13.96 12.99
CA PRO A 452 -2.73 15.00 13.43
C PRO A 452 -2.25 15.75 14.66
N GLY A 453 -1.99 17.06 14.52
CA GLY A 453 -1.59 17.92 15.64
C GLY A 453 -2.74 18.24 16.60
N PRO A 454 -2.45 18.85 17.76
CA PRO A 454 -3.46 19.27 18.73
C PRO A 454 -4.35 20.37 18.15
N ARG A 455 -5.65 20.31 18.42
CA ARG A 455 -6.60 21.29 17.92
C ARG A 455 -6.59 22.55 18.79
N ALA A 456 -6.48 23.71 18.16
CA ALA A 456 -6.57 25.00 18.84
C ALA A 456 -8.04 25.34 19.16
N GLY A 457 -8.42 25.28 20.46
CA GLY A 457 -9.74 25.69 20.95
C GLY A 457 -10.87 24.66 20.68
N GLY A 458 -12.09 25.02 21.05
CA GLY A 458 -13.28 24.19 20.99
C GLY A 458 -13.45 23.24 22.19
N ASP A 459 -14.39 22.29 22.10
CA ASP A 459 -14.67 21.32 23.15
C ASP A 459 -13.54 20.25 23.18
N PRO A 460 -12.76 20.15 24.28
CA PRO A 460 -11.62 19.24 24.35
C PRO A 460 -12.05 17.78 24.49
N VAL A 461 -11.14 16.88 24.13
CA VAL A 461 -11.26 15.46 24.47
C VAL A 461 -11.23 15.31 26.00
N THR A 462 -12.22 14.64 26.55
CA THR A 462 -12.36 14.42 28.00
C THR A 462 -12.20 12.93 28.30
N TYR A 463 -11.29 12.59 29.18
CA TYR A 463 -11.02 11.22 29.59
C TYR A 463 -11.73 10.84 30.90
N PRO A 464 -12.22 9.59 31.07
CA PRO A 464 -12.29 8.56 30.02
C PRO A 464 -13.44 8.85 29.03
N PHE A 465 -13.35 8.27 27.84
CA PHE A 465 -14.43 8.28 26.86
C PHE A 465 -14.70 6.86 26.32
N THR A 466 -15.78 6.67 25.59
CA THR A 466 -16.15 5.41 24.96
C THR A 466 -15.64 5.37 23.52
N SER A 467 -15.04 4.24 23.08
CA SER A 467 -14.55 4.04 21.71
C SER A 467 -15.62 4.27 20.65
N ALA A 468 -15.19 4.47 19.41
CA ALA A 468 -16.06 4.71 18.24
C ALA A 468 -17.14 3.62 18.05
N ASP A 469 -16.79 2.37 18.30
CA ASP A 469 -17.70 1.20 18.22
C ASP A 469 -18.50 0.95 19.51
N GLY A 470 -18.36 1.79 20.52
CA GLY A 470 -19.08 1.71 21.78
C GLY A 470 -18.64 0.57 22.73
N SER A 471 -17.61 -0.20 22.39
CA SER A 471 -17.29 -1.46 23.08
C SER A 471 -16.38 -1.31 24.29
N VAL A 472 -15.50 -0.32 24.30
CA VAL A 472 -14.44 -0.19 25.32
C VAL A 472 -14.35 1.23 25.87
N ARG A 473 -13.73 1.34 27.04
CA ARG A 473 -13.43 2.61 27.69
C ARG A 473 -11.99 3.01 27.43
N VAL A 474 -11.77 4.20 26.89
CA VAL A 474 -10.46 4.76 26.57
C VAL A 474 -10.03 5.74 27.66
N GLU A 475 -8.91 5.42 28.28
CA GLU A 475 -8.25 6.25 29.28
C GLU A 475 -7.13 7.09 28.64
N ARG A 476 -6.68 8.13 29.35
CA ARG A 476 -5.44 8.81 28.95
C ARG A 476 -4.27 7.84 28.96
N TYR A 477 -3.46 7.87 27.94
CA TYR A 477 -2.41 6.87 27.74
C TYR A 477 -1.11 7.26 28.46
N THR A 478 -0.56 6.31 29.20
CA THR A 478 0.74 6.44 29.88
C THR A 478 1.63 5.27 29.48
N MET A 479 2.88 5.56 29.15
CA MET A 479 3.90 4.56 28.89
C MET A 479 5.26 5.06 29.40
N GLY A 480 5.97 4.24 30.18
CA GLY A 480 7.15 4.71 30.91
C GLY A 480 6.80 5.81 31.91
N GLU A 481 7.47 6.93 31.81
CA GLU A 481 7.27 8.13 32.66
C GLU A 481 6.39 9.20 31.99
N ARG A 482 6.00 8.98 30.70
CA ARG A 482 5.23 9.97 29.93
C ARG A 482 3.75 9.59 29.81
N THR A 483 2.92 10.61 30.00
CA THR A 483 1.48 10.56 29.73
C THR A 483 1.17 11.52 28.58
N TRP A 484 0.46 11.03 27.55
CA TRP A 484 0.02 11.85 26.43
C TRP A 484 -1.42 12.29 26.57
N ASP A 485 -1.71 13.48 26.05
CA ASP A 485 -3.04 14.07 26.00
C ASP A 485 -3.29 14.62 24.59
N MET A 486 -4.33 14.15 23.90
CA MET A 486 -4.68 14.59 22.55
C MET A 486 -4.81 16.11 22.44
N ASN A 487 -5.25 16.79 23.51
CA ASN A 487 -5.46 18.23 23.50
C ASN A 487 -4.16 19.05 23.46
N THR A 488 -3.04 18.48 23.93
CA THR A 488 -1.73 19.16 24.01
C THR A 488 -0.68 18.55 23.10
N ASP A 489 -0.70 17.22 22.94
CA ASP A 489 0.31 16.47 22.18
C ASP A 489 -0.15 16.15 20.75
N GLY A 490 -1.46 16.28 20.47
CA GLY A 490 -2.03 15.74 19.24
C GLY A 490 -1.92 14.21 19.19
N MET A 491 -1.96 13.63 18.02
CA MET A 491 -1.70 12.22 17.80
C MET A 491 -0.19 11.96 17.77
N ALA A 492 0.46 12.06 18.94
CA ALA A 492 1.91 11.93 19.07
C ALA A 492 2.46 10.58 18.54
N HIS A 493 1.65 9.53 18.54
CA HIS A 493 1.94 8.22 18.00
C HIS A 493 0.64 7.48 17.67
N TYR A 494 0.75 6.38 16.95
CA TYR A 494 -0.37 5.59 16.43
C TYR A 494 -1.39 5.16 17.51
N GLY A 495 -0.94 4.98 18.74
CA GLY A 495 -1.79 4.63 19.86
C GLY A 495 -2.79 5.71 20.27
N LEU A 496 -2.64 6.96 19.85
CA LEU A 496 -3.60 8.04 20.09
C LEU A 496 -4.65 8.16 18.98
N MET A 497 -4.75 7.19 18.07
CA MET A 497 -5.82 7.14 17.07
C MET A 497 -7.23 7.16 17.67
N PRO A 498 -7.58 6.39 18.73
CA PRO A 498 -8.91 6.49 19.36
C PRO A 498 -9.20 7.89 19.89
N ASP A 499 -8.18 8.58 20.41
CA ASP A 499 -8.26 9.93 20.94
C ASP A 499 -8.51 10.97 19.82
N TRP A 500 -7.84 10.80 18.66
CA TRP A 500 -8.07 11.60 17.48
C TRP A 500 -9.49 11.39 16.90
N ILE A 501 -10.00 10.15 16.87
CA ILE A 501 -11.39 9.88 16.46
C ILE A 501 -12.39 10.56 17.40
N GLU A 502 -12.12 10.56 18.72
CA GLU A 502 -12.94 11.31 19.67
C GLU A 502 -12.85 12.82 19.43
N ASP A 503 -11.69 13.37 19.09
CA ASP A 503 -11.54 14.78 18.72
C ASP A 503 -12.34 15.12 17.45
N ILE A 504 -12.34 14.24 16.44
CA ILE A 504 -13.20 14.38 15.26
C ILE A 504 -14.68 14.36 15.65
N ARG A 505 -15.09 13.47 16.55
CA ARG A 505 -16.47 13.41 17.07
C ARG A 505 -16.87 14.71 17.77
N LYS A 506 -15.97 15.34 18.51
CA LYS A 506 -16.19 16.65 19.14
C LYS A 506 -16.42 17.77 18.12
N VAL A 507 -15.85 17.66 16.92
CA VAL A 507 -15.95 18.68 15.85
C VAL A 507 -17.17 18.45 14.95
N ALA A 508 -17.46 17.19 14.60
CA ALA A 508 -18.45 16.86 13.55
C ALA A 508 -19.66 16.06 14.04
N GLY A 509 -19.69 15.65 15.31
CA GLY A 509 -20.79 14.88 15.88
C GLY A 509 -20.63 13.36 15.71
N ALA A 510 -21.73 12.63 15.87
CA ALA A 510 -21.73 11.15 15.83
C ALA A 510 -21.73 10.62 14.39
N GLU A 511 -22.33 11.33 13.45
CA GLU A 511 -22.54 10.87 12.06
C GLU A 511 -21.21 10.50 11.36
N ILE A 512 -20.17 11.33 11.51
CA ILE A 512 -18.86 11.03 10.96
C ILE A 512 -18.25 9.75 11.57
N VAL A 513 -18.52 9.49 12.84
CA VAL A 513 -18.01 8.30 13.53
C VAL A 513 -18.74 7.05 13.02
N ASP A 514 -20.03 7.14 12.76
CA ASP A 514 -20.82 6.05 12.17
C ASP A 514 -20.29 5.69 10.78
N ASP A 515 -19.95 6.68 9.94
CA ASP A 515 -19.31 6.48 8.64
C ASP A 515 -17.90 5.85 8.79
N LEU A 516 -17.11 6.32 9.75
CA LEU A 516 -15.78 5.78 10.01
C LEU A 516 -15.82 4.31 10.48
N VAL A 517 -16.80 3.94 11.32
CA VAL A 517 -17.01 2.55 11.77
C VAL A 517 -17.40 1.63 10.60
N ARG A 518 -17.95 2.16 9.51
CA ARG A 518 -18.24 1.43 8.26
C ARG A 518 -17.09 1.44 7.26
N GLY A 519 -15.99 2.12 7.57
CA GLY A 519 -14.84 2.28 6.67
C GLY A 519 -14.23 0.94 6.24
N ALA A 520 -14.04 0.01 7.17
CA ALA A 520 -13.53 -1.33 6.86
C ALA A 520 -14.43 -2.08 5.87
N GLU A 521 -15.75 -2.04 6.06
CA GLU A 521 -16.72 -2.67 5.15
C GLU A 521 -16.64 -2.10 3.73
N SER A 522 -16.57 -0.77 3.60
CA SER A 522 -16.48 -0.11 2.28
C SER A 522 -15.22 -0.52 1.52
N TYR A 523 -14.06 -0.58 2.19
CA TYR A 523 -12.83 -1.05 1.59
C TYR A 523 -12.91 -2.53 1.17
N LEU A 524 -13.50 -3.38 2.02
CA LEU A 524 -13.69 -4.80 1.71
C LEU A 524 -14.66 -5.01 0.53
N ARG A 525 -15.68 -4.16 0.36
CA ARG A 525 -16.56 -4.20 -0.83
C ARG A 525 -15.79 -3.91 -2.11
N THR A 526 -14.95 -2.86 -2.12
CA THR A 526 -14.06 -2.54 -3.25
C THR A 526 -13.13 -3.71 -3.55
N MET A 527 -12.49 -4.29 -2.51
CA MET A 527 -11.58 -5.43 -2.66
C MET A 527 -12.29 -6.67 -3.21
N ARG A 528 -13.46 -7.02 -2.68
CA ARG A 528 -14.29 -8.14 -3.18
C ARG A 528 -14.64 -7.95 -4.65
N ALA A 529 -15.04 -6.75 -5.04
CA ALA A 529 -15.39 -6.44 -6.41
C ALA A 529 -14.18 -6.56 -7.35
N ALA A 530 -12.98 -6.12 -6.90
CA ALA A 530 -11.73 -6.31 -7.64
C ALA A 530 -11.36 -7.79 -7.80
N GLU A 531 -11.43 -8.56 -6.72
CA GLU A 531 -11.17 -10.00 -6.72
C GLU A 531 -12.14 -10.79 -7.61
N ALA A 532 -13.39 -10.34 -7.71
CA ALA A 532 -14.38 -10.94 -8.61
C ALA A 532 -14.04 -10.75 -10.10
N HIS A 533 -13.21 -9.77 -10.44
CA HIS A 533 -12.71 -9.55 -11.81
C HIS A 533 -11.48 -10.38 -12.15
N VAL A 534 -10.88 -11.07 -11.18
CA VAL A 534 -9.79 -12.00 -11.47
C VAL A 534 -10.36 -13.18 -12.24
N PRO A 535 -9.91 -13.41 -13.46
CA PRO A 535 -10.37 -14.56 -14.21
C PRO A 535 -10.00 -15.85 -13.48
N PRO A 536 -10.80 -16.92 -13.62
CA PRO A 536 -10.40 -18.23 -13.13
C PRO A 536 -9.05 -18.60 -13.72
N VAL A 537 -8.32 -19.50 -13.06
CA VAL A 537 -7.00 -19.97 -13.54
C VAL A 537 -7.09 -20.34 -15.02
N PRO A 538 -6.14 -19.86 -15.85
CA PRO A 538 -6.17 -20.15 -17.28
C PRO A 538 -6.25 -21.65 -17.54
N PHE A 539 -7.05 -22.03 -18.51
CA PHE A 539 -7.13 -23.42 -18.92
C PHE A 539 -5.78 -23.87 -19.48
N ALA A 540 -5.25 -24.97 -18.94
CA ALA A 540 -4.08 -25.60 -19.55
C ALA A 540 -4.42 -26.04 -20.99
N GLY A 541 -3.51 -25.77 -21.92
CA GLY A 541 -3.70 -26.10 -23.32
C GLY A 541 -2.38 -26.33 -24.04
N THR A 542 -2.47 -26.80 -25.28
CA THR A 542 -1.32 -26.93 -26.18
C THR A 542 -1.46 -25.96 -27.33
N ALA A 543 -0.36 -25.25 -27.65
CA ALA A 543 -0.39 -24.26 -28.72
C ALA A 543 0.18 -24.77 -30.04
N THR A 544 -0.47 -24.34 -31.14
CA THR A 544 0.00 -24.50 -32.52
C THR A 544 -0.17 -23.17 -33.24
N ALA A 545 0.62 -22.93 -34.30
CA ALA A 545 0.56 -21.70 -35.07
C ALA A 545 0.66 -21.93 -36.57
N SER A 546 0.27 -20.94 -37.36
CA SER A 546 0.41 -20.93 -38.81
C SER A 546 1.88 -20.98 -39.26
N SER A 547 2.75 -20.29 -38.49
CA SER A 547 4.19 -20.25 -38.74
C SER A 547 4.98 -20.04 -37.46
N THR A 548 6.28 -20.23 -37.55
CA THR A 548 7.25 -19.89 -36.49
C THR A 548 8.45 -19.23 -37.14
N GLU A 549 8.85 -18.08 -36.59
CA GLU A 549 10.08 -17.42 -37.03
C GLU A 549 11.29 -18.29 -36.71
N PHE A 550 12.18 -18.43 -37.69
CA PHE A 550 13.42 -19.16 -37.47
C PHE A 550 14.46 -18.27 -36.78
N ASN A 551 14.93 -18.71 -35.63
CA ASN A 551 16.00 -18.05 -34.88
C ASN A 551 16.99 -19.10 -34.36
N LEU A 552 18.30 -18.88 -34.55
CA LEU A 552 19.34 -19.80 -34.14
C LEU A 552 19.62 -19.77 -32.61
N LEU A 553 19.28 -18.65 -31.95
CA LEU A 553 19.64 -18.41 -30.55
C LEU A 553 18.46 -18.53 -29.60
N THR A 554 17.23 -18.44 -30.11
CA THR A 554 16.00 -18.39 -29.29
C THR A 554 14.97 -19.34 -29.87
N ASP A 555 14.38 -20.16 -29.00
CA ASP A 555 13.24 -21.01 -29.35
C ASP A 555 11.96 -20.19 -29.39
N LEU A 556 11.40 -19.99 -30.55
CA LEU A 556 10.20 -19.16 -30.80
C LEU A 556 8.94 -19.98 -31.12
N ARG A 557 8.92 -21.26 -30.70
CA ARG A 557 7.81 -22.18 -31.03
C ARG A 557 6.53 -21.83 -30.27
N PRO A 558 5.35 -22.19 -30.80
CA PRO A 558 4.04 -21.86 -30.23
C PRO A 558 3.84 -22.28 -28.76
N ARG A 559 4.48 -23.36 -28.32
CA ARG A 559 4.39 -23.84 -26.93
C ARG A 559 4.78 -22.79 -25.88
N HIS A 560 5.64 -21.87 -26.26
CA HIS A 560 6.12 -20.80 -25.38
C HIS A 560 5.10 -19.70 -25.15
N ALA A 561 3.99 -19.69 -25.86
CA ALA A 561 2.90 -18.74 -25.60
C ALA A 561 1.83 -19.33 -24.66
N VAL A 562 2.07 -20.48 -24.03
CA VAL A 562 1.15 -21.13 -23.07
C VAL A 562 1.93 -21.88 -21.96
N ASP A 563 3.20 -21.55 -21.75
CA ASP A 563 4.06 -22.23 -20.77
C ASP A 563 4.13 -21.51 -19.40
N GLY A 564 3.50 -20.35 -19.30
CA GLY A 564 3.46 -19.54 -18.08
C GLY A 564 4.75 -18.75 -17.83
N ASP A 565 5.73 -18.78 -18.75
CA ASP A 565 7.02 -18.11 -18.58
C ASP A 565 7.12 -16.86 -19.48
N MET A 566 6.95 -15.68 -18.90
CA MET A 566 7.05 -14.38 -19.59
C MET A 566 8.46 -14.08 -20.15
N ARG A 567 9.44 -14.96 -19.98
CA ARG A 567 10.79 -14.86 -20.58
C ARG A 567 10.88 -15.60 -21.91
N THR A 568 9.93 -16.46 -22.20
CA THR A 568 9.81 -17.20 -23.46
C THR A 568 8.69 -16.59 -24.31
N ARG A 569 8.66 -16.89 -25.59
CA ARG A 569 7.62 -16.36 -26.49
C ARG A 569 7.48 -17.18 -27.77
N TRP A 570 6.32 -17.07 -28.39
CA TRP A 570 6.16 -17.42 -29.79
C TRP A 570 6.39 -16.19 -30.68
N ALA A 571 6.94 -16.40 -31.88
CA ALA A 571 6.94 -15.41 -32.95
C ALA A 571 6.61 -16.05 -34.29
N SER A 572 5.76 -15.37 -35.07
CA SER A 572 5.42 -15.79 -36.44
C SER A 572 6.42 -15.28 -37.46
N THR A 573 6.34 -15.77 -38.70
CA THR A 573 6.99 -15.11 -39.84
C THR A 573 6.42 -13.71 -40.08
N ASN A 574 7.16 -12.85 -40.82
CA ASN A 574 6.84 -11.46 -41.05
C ASN A 574 5.73 -11.26 -42.10
N ARG A 575 4.54 -11.83 -41.85
CA ARG A 575 3.36 -11.76 -42.72
C ARG A 575 2.11 -11.40 -41.93
N ASP A 576 1.19 -10.70 -42.59
CA ASP A 576 -0.17 -10.54 -42.08
C ASP A 576 -0.93 -11.88 -42.22
N GLY A 577 -1.99 -12.08 -41.44
CA GLY A 577 -2.82 -13.29 -41.51
C GLY A 577 -2.29 -14.50 -40.73
N GLU A 578 -1.15 -14.38 -40.04
CA GLU A 578 -0.65 -15.45 -39.17
C GLU A 578 -1.54 -15.60 -37.93
N TRP A 579 -1.55 -16.83 -37.35
CA TRP A 579 -2.39 -17.14 -36.20
C TRP A 579 -1.65 -18.00 -35.16
N LEU A 580 -2.07 -17.87 -33.92
CA LEU A 580 -1.73 -18.77 -32.81
C LEU A 580 -3.02 -19.37 -32.23
N ARG A 581 -3.04 -20.69 -32.07
CA ARG A 581 -4.20 -21.47 -31.60
C ARG A 581 -3.85 -22.27 -30.36
N VAL A 582 -4.72 -22.24 -29.36
CA VAL A 582 -4.68 -23.07 -28.15
C VAL A 582 -5.75 -24.17 -28.26
N ASP A 583 -5.37 -25.43 -28.04
CA ASP A 583 -6.27 -26.59 -27.85
C ASP A 583 -6.42 -26.85 -26.34
N LEU A 584 -7.60 -26.69 -25.82
CA LEU A 584 -7.95 -26.89 -24.41
C LEU A 584 -8.20 -28.37 -24.06
N GLY A 585 -7.99 -29.27 -24.99
CA GLY A 585 -8.18 -30.72 -24.84
C GLY A 585 -9.62 -31.18 -24.91
N GLN A 586 -10.57 -30.38 -24.42
CA GLN A 586 -12.00 -30.66 -24.47
C GLN A 586 -12.80 -29.34 -24.57
N PRO A 587 -14.07 -29.41 -25.08
CA PRO A 587 -14.94 -28.24 -25.08
C PRO A 587 -15.20 -27.72 -23.65
N ARG A 588 -15.07 -26.37 -23.46
CA ARG A 588 -15.32 -25.67 -22.21
C ARG A 588 -16.02 -24.34 -22.48
N PRO A 589 -16.76 -23.77 -21.52
CA PRO A 589 -17.18 -22.38 -21.59
C PRO A 589 -15.93 -21.46 -21.55
N VAL A 590 -15.78 -20.63 -22.55
CA VAL A 590 -14.72 -19.62 -22.65
C VAL A 590 -15.38 -18.27 -22.78
N SER A 591 -14.93 -17.28 -22.01
CA SER A 591 -15.51 -15.92 -22.02
C SER A 591 -14.46 -14.82 -22.03
N ARG A 592 -13.16 -15.19 -21.91
CA ARG A 592 -12.07 -14.21 -21.81
C ARG A 592 -10.77 -14.82 -22.33
N VAL A 593 -9.94 -13.95 -22.95
CA VAL A 593 -8.54 -14.25 -23.25
C VAL A 593 -7.66 -13.08 -22.85
N ALA A 594 -6.43 -13.36 -22.42
CA ALA A 594 -5.41 -12.36 -22.21
C ALA A 594 -4.23 -12.64 -23.15
N LEU A 595 -3.85 -11.63 -23.94
CA LEU A 595 -2.76 -11.70 -24.89
C LEU A 595 -1.62 -10.79 -24.42
N HIS A 596 -0.52 -11.39 -24.00
CA HIS A 596 0.69 -10.68 -23.60
C HIS A 596 1.61 -10.51 -24.81
N TRP A 597 1.49 -9.38 -25.49
CA TRP A 597 2.29 -9.09 -26.67
C TRP A 597 3.74 -8.72 -26.32
N GLU A 598 4.65 -9.19 -27.13
CA GLU A 598 6.01 -8.67 -27.22
C GLU A 598 5.99 -7.37 -28.04
N ALA A 599 7.15 -6.76 -28.30
CA ALA A 599 7.24 -5.53 -29.10
C ALA A 599 6.66 -5.67 -30.52
N ALA A 600 6.59 -6.88 -31.07
CA ALA A 600 5.98 -7.20 -32.35
C ALA A 600 4.55 -7.72 -32.16
N TYR A 601 3.57 -6.85 -32.30
CA TYR A 601 2.17 -7.10 -31.94
C TYR A 601 1.21 -7.07 -33.14
N GLY A 602 -0.01 -7.56 -32.91
CA GLY A 602 -1.15 -7.40 -33.83
C GLY A 602 -1.83 -6.04 -33.61
N ALA A 603 -1.81 -5.17 -34.62
CA ALA A 603 -2.58 -3.92 -34.57
C ALA A 603 -4.07 -4.17 -34.83
N ASP A 604 -4.38 -5.09 -35.75
CA ASP A 604 -5.74 -5.56 -35.99
C ASP A 604 -5.71 -7.09 -35.98
N TYR A 605 -6.63 -7.70 -35.21
CA TYR A 605 -6.74 -9.15 -35.11
C TYR A 605 -8.10 -9.57 -34.57
N ARG A 606 -8.42 -10.86 -34.72
CA ARG A 606 -9.62 -11.45 -34.14
C ARG A 606 -9.26 -12.51 -33.10
N VAL A 607 -10.10 -12.60 -32.08
CA VAL A 607 -10.20 -13.76 -31.22
C VAL A 607 -11.30 -14.66 -31.77
N GLU A 608 -10.97 -15.89 -32.09
CA GLU A 608 -11.90 -16.84 -32.67
C GLU A 608 -11.97 -18.11 -31.83
N THR A 609 -13.16 -18.72 -31.79
CA THR A 609 -13.44 -19.93 -31.06
C THR A 609 -13.93 -21.04 -31.99
N SER A 610 -13.66 -22.30 -31.62
CA SER A 610 -14.11 -23.46 -32.37
C SER A 610 -14.27 -24.68 -31.46
N VAL A 611 -15.22 -25.55 -31.76
CA VAL A 611 -15.38 -26.86 -31.09
C VAL A 611 -14.57 -27.96 -31.80
N ASP A 612 -14.49 -27.88 -33.13
CA ASP A 612 -13.92 -28.94 -34.01
C ASP A 612 -12.55 -28.59 -34.58
N GLY A 613 -12.06 -27.35 -34.38
CA GLY A 613 -10.79 -26.83 -34.91
C GLY A 613 -10.80 -26.54 -36.43
N SER A 614 -11.95 -26.65 -37.08
CA SER A 614 -12.14 -26.41 -38.52
C SER A 614 -13.16 -25.29 -38.79
N THR A 615 -14.23 -25.23 -38.04
CA THR A 615 -15.26 -24.22 -38.12
C THR A 615 -15.03 -23.15 -37.04
N TRP A 616 -14.78 -21.90 -37.46
CA TRP A 616 -14.40 -20.82 -36.58
C TRP A 616 -15.49 -19.75 -36.47
N GLN A 617 -15.72 -19.28 -35.25
CA GLN A 617 -16.61 -18.16 -34.95
C GLN A 617 -15.78 -17.01 -34.35
N THR A 618 -15.98 -15.81 -34.84
CA THR A 618 -15.36 -14.62 -34.24
C THR A 618 -16.03 -14.30 -32.92
N ALA A 619 -15.29 -14.45 -31.82
CA ALA A 619 -15.71 -14.05 -30.49
C ALA A 619 -15.50 -12.55 -30.24
N ALA A 620 -14.40 -12.00 -30.75
CA ALA A 620 -14.11 -10.56 -30.72
C ALA A 620 -13.23 -10.14 -31.91
N ALA A 621 -13.43 -8.92 -32.39
CA ALA A 621 -12.58 -8.28 -33.39
C ALA A 621 -11.97 -7.01 -32.80
N LEU A 622 -10.67 -6.86 -32.91
CA LEU A 622 -9.89 -5.77 -32.32
C LEU A 622 -9.14 -5.01 -33.41
N SER A 623 -9.12 -3.70 -33.33
CA SER A 623 -8.42 -2.83 -34.27
C SER A 623 -7.70 -1.68 -33.57
N GLY A 624 -6.64 -1.18 -34.20
CA GLY A 624 -5.87 -0.04 -33.68
C GLY A 624 -5.11 -0.34 -32.37
N ARG A 625 -4.80 -1.61 -32.10
CA ARG A 625 -4.08 -2.01 -30.86
C ARG A 625 -2.62 -1.59 -30.94
N THR A 626 -2.01 -1.39 -29.76
CA THR A 626 -0.64 -0.86 -29.62
C THR A 626 0.32 -1.83 -28.94
N GLY A 627 -0.09 -3.10 -28.74
CA GLY A 627 0.69 -4.10 -28.02
C GLY A 627 0.53 -4.02 -26.49
N GLY A 628 1.43 -4.67 -25.74
CA GLY A 628 1.30 -4.81 -24.30
C GLY A 628 0.33 -5.93 -23.93
N LEU A 629 -0.45 -5.76 -22.86
CA LEU A 629 -1.48 -6.69 -22.45
C LEU A 629 -2.84 -6.31 -23.06
N ASP A 630 -3.43 -7.22 -23.84
CA ASP A 630 -4.81 -7.12 -24.28
C ASP A 630 -5.69 -8.12 -23.54
N VAL A 631 -6.59 -7.64 -22.70
CA VAL A 631 -7.64 -8.45 -22.08
C VAL A 631 -8.92 -8.32 -22.91
N VAL A 632 -9.38 -9.43 -23.45
CA VAL A 632 -10.52 -9.48 -24.37
C VAL A 632 -11.64 -10.32 -23.76
N THR A 633 -12.76 -9.70 -23.43
CA THR A 633 -13.94 -10.38 -22.90
C THR A 633 -15.02 -10.50 -23.98
N PHE A 634 -15.77 -11.59 -23.96
CA PHE A 634 -16.90 -11.87 -24.86
C PHE A 634 -17.94 -12.76 -24.18
N PRO A 635 -19.15 -12.86 -24.70
CA PRO A 635 -20.17 -13.73 -24.14
C PRO A 635 -19.68 -15.18 -24.02
N PRO A 636 -19.97 -15.90 -22.90
CA PRO A 636 -19.52 -17.26 -22.71
C PRO A 636 -19.87 -18.15 -23.91
N THR A 637 -18.86 -18.76 -24.52
CA THR A 637 -18.98 -19.58 -25.73
C THR A 637 -18.32 -20.93 -25.49
N THR A 638 -19.01 -22.04 -25.79
CA THR A 638 -18.41 -23.37 -25.68
C THR A 638 -17.38 -23.55 -26.78
N ALA A 639 -16.10 -23.75 -26.40
CA ALA A 639 -14.99 -23.94 -27.31
C ALA A 639 -13.98 -24.96 -26.79
N ARG A 640 -13.39 -25.76 -27.67
CA ARG A 640 -12.18 -26.53 -27.43
C ARG A 640 -10.96 -25.78 -27.93
N TYR A 641 -11.11 -25.03 -28.99
CA TYR A 641 -10.01 -24.29 -29.60
C TYR A 641 -10.29 -22.80 -29.54
N VAL A 642 -9.25 -22.05 -29.17
CA VAL A 642 -9.25 -20.59 -29.19
C VAL A 642 -8.05 -20.13 -29.98
N ARG A 643 -8.21 -19.16 -30.90
CA ARG A 643 -7.08 -18.62 -31.64
C ARG A 643 -7.09 -17.08 -31.70
N MET A 644 -5.92 -16.53 -31.66
CA MET A 644 -5.64 -15.19 -32.18
C MET A 644 -5.40 -15.31 -33.67
N GLN A 645 -6.25 -14.66 -34.49
CA GLN A 645 -6.12 -14.55 -35.94
C GLN A 645 -5.68 -13.15 -36.29
N GLY A 646 -4.42 -13.00 -36.69
CA GLY A 646 -3.87 -11.70 -37.10
C GLY A 646 -4.46 -11.23 -38.43
N GLU A 647 -4.68 -9.93 -38.54
CA GLU A 647 -5.13 -9.27 -39.75
C GLU A 647 -4.09 -8.24 -40.24
N ARG A 648 -3.62 -7.38 -39.32
CA ARG A 648 -2.59 -6.38 -39.61
C ARG A 648 -1.59 -6.32 -38.45
N ARG A 649 -0.33 -6.40 -38.79
CA ARG A 649 0.77 -6.25 -37.81
C ARG A 649 0.94 -4.79 -37.40
N GLY A 650 1.35 -4.57 -36.14
CA GLY A 650 1.69 -3.24 -35.62
C GLY A 650 3.11 -2.79 -35.94
N THR A 651 3.98 -3.72 -36.38
CA THR A 651 5.38 -3.46 -36.68
C THR A 651 5.80 -4.14 -38.00
N ARG A 652 7.04 -3.92 -38.42
CA ARG A 652 7.62 -4.61 -39.61
C ARG A 652 7.89 -6.11 -39.34
N HIS A 653 7.88 -6.57 -38.08
CA HIS A 653 8.09 -7.95 -37.68
C HIS A 653 6.77 -8.73 -37.71
N GLY A 654 6.79 -10.02 -37.42
CA GLY A 654 5.59 -10.85 -37.31
C GLY A 654 4.72 -10.53 -36.09
N TYR A 655 3.91 -11.49 -35.68
CA TYR A 655 3.20 -11.45 -34.40
C TYR A 655 4.04 -12.18 -33.37
N SER A 656 4.17 -11.63 -32.17
CA SER A 656 4.96 -12.23 -31.10
C SER A 656 4.22 -12.12 -29.76
N LEU A 657 3.96 -13.27 -29.12
CA LEU A 657 3.27 -13.37 -27.85
C LEU A 657 4.15 -14.04 -26.79
N TYR A 658 4.32 -13.42 -25.65
CA TYR A 658 4.83 -14.07 -24.45
C TYR A 658 3.82 -15.11 -23.96
N GLU A 659 2.54 -14.71 -23.83
CA GLU A 659 1.48 -15.60 -23.37
C GLU A 659 0.15 -15.33 -24.08
N LEU A 660 -0.61 -16.40 -24.30
CA LEU A 660 -2.03 -16.39 -24.64
C LEU A 660 -2.78 -17.24 -23.61
N ARG A 661 -3.42 -16.57 -22.67
CA ARG A 661 -4.19 -17.20 -21.60
C ARG A 661 -5.67 -17.25 -21.96
N VAL A 662 -6.32 -18.39 -21.74
CA VAL A 662 -7.73 -18.62 -22.06
C VAL A 662 -8.49 -18.91 -20.78
N TYR A 663 -9.64 -18.28 -20.55
CA TYR A 663 -10.43 -18.41 -19.35
C TYR A 663 -11.92 -18.70 -19.64
#